data_a8e289a982fa585af637d27924f059b0
#
_entry.id   a8e289a982fa585af637d27924f059b0
#
_cell.length_a   1.000
_cell.length_b   1.000
_cell.length_c   1.000
_cell.angle_alpha   90.00
_cell.angle_beta   90.00
_cell.angle_gamma   90.00
#
_symmetry.space_group_name_H-M   'P 1'
#
loop_
_entity.id
_entity.type
_entity.pdbx_description
1 polymer ?
#
loop_
_entity_poly.entity_id
_entity_poly.type
_entity_poly.pdbx_seq_one_letter_code
_entity_poly.pdbx_strand_id
1 'polypeptide(L)'
;DQADAVRRTVGHLLLYTPVVHPSDFDSAISYLIRRLEENASTENFLSGVFELTRSPHIFEREELRFRESLAAFEAAPGAPVAHRVQSRLAEQAFGSGPAGSAADVGVGARVDGGGELPEHAGVRAGFDNAADTDTAMPDNREWGRSILKSAQTTTRGQALVDASAVESGAAGVAAIERVVAETRLAGAAWAARSVDERSRILHAAGGMLSARRADLIEVMAAEAGKTLAEGDPEVSEAIDFAHYYAESMRELTRIDHAIFTPVQLTVVAPPWNFPVAIAAGGVLAALAAGSAVIIKPAPQTRRSAAVMVEALWDSGVPREVLRFVDAPENEVGRALIAHPAVDRLVLTGAWETAALFRSWRPDVPILAETSGKNAIIITPSADIDLAVADLVRSAFGHAGQKCSAASLAILVGSVATSARFERQLVDAVTTLRVGSALDATTVVGPLIEPAAGKLLGALTVLEEGEDWLVEPQPLDATGTLWSPGVRRGVVAGSAFHTTEYFGPVLGIMRARTLEEALELQNATPFGLTAGLHSLDPDEVGYWLDHVEAGNLYVNRGITGAIVRRQPFGGWKRSSVGGSTKAGGPSYVMGFGSFTPVVRTVRESLSLRGVSDGAREVLEASQPGLEFDGFDAVRAGAVSDQRAWDDEFGVARDDSQLGAEFGEIVERNVLRYRPTAVTVRAAERAPTYELVRVLLAAARAGARVDISSAIPLPASLLALISTGISSLRAASVVTETDARFTARTLEVRPARIRLIAPDGAAAARALHEALDGDPDVAIWSGVVTAAGRVELLPFLREQAVSLTAHRFGNPYPALAELAL
;
A
#
# COMPACT_ATOMS: atom_id res chain seq x y z
N ASP A 1 0.60 52.66 8.65
CA ASP A 1 0.19 53.81 7.88
C ASP A 1 -1.33 53.90 7.73
N GLN A 2 -2.02 52.98 7.08
CA GLN A 2 -3.50 53.00 6.98
C GLN A 2 -4.16 52.75 8.34
N ALA A 3 -3.68 51.79 9.13
CA ALA A 3 -4.17 51.53 10.47
C ALA A 3 -4.01 52.77 11.39
N ASP A 4 -2.92 53.49 11.27
CA ASP A 4 -2.67 54.71 12.02
C ASP A 4 -3.57 55.85 11.59
N ALA A 5 -3.88 55.97 10.30
CA ALA A 5 -4.83 56.93 9.76
C ALA A 5 -6.26 56.64 10.28
N VAL A 6 -6.69 55.38 10.23
CA VAL A 6 -8.01 54.96 10.75
C VAL A 6 -8.07 55.22 12.25
N ARG A 7 -7.06 54.83 13.04
CA ARG A 7 -7.01 55.06 14.49
C ARG A 7 -7.10 56.52 14.87
N ARG A 8 -6.45 57.42 14.09
CA ARG A 8 -6.56 58.89 14.29
C ARG A 8 -7.96 59.41 14.05
N THR A 9 -8.73 58.80 13.13
CA THR A 9 -10.08 59.23 12.77
C THR A 9 -11.13 58.69 13.73
N VAL A 10 -11.04 57.43 14.14
CA VAL A 10 -12.06 56.73 14.96
C VAL A 10 -11.69 56.60 16.45
N GLY A 11 -10.49 57.02 16.83
CA GLY A 11 -10.00 57.03 18.23
C GLY A 11 -9.33 55.74 18.68
N HIS A 12 -9.86 54.59 18.35
CA HIS A 12 -9.27 53.25 18.64
C HIS A 12 -9.44 52.31 17.46
N LEU A 13 -8.55 51.33 17.37
CA LEU A 13 -8.52 50.32 16.33
C LEU A 13 -7.96 49.05 16.90
N LEU A 14 -8.70 47.93 16.76
CA LEU A 14 -8.18 46.58 16.94
C LEU A 14 -7.72 46.05 15.59
N LEU A 15 -6.41 45.86 15.44
CA LEU A 15 -5.83 45.33 14.22
C LEU A 15 -5.55 43.85 14.38
N TYR A 16 -6.29 43.04 13.61
CA TYR A 16 -6.03 41.61 13.51
C TYR A 16 -4.99 41.36 12.39
N THR A 17 -3.89 40.69 12.75
CA THR A 17 -2.88 40.29 11.79
C THR A 17 -2.54 38.81 11.97
N PRO A 18 -2.35 38.03 10.90
CA PRO A 18 -1.85 36.67 11.06
C PRO A 18 -0.45 36.73 11.65
N VAL A 19 -0.22 35.95 12.72
CA VAL A 19 1.10 35.79 13.34
C VAL A 19 1.55 34.38 13.04
N VAL A 20 2.61 34.26 12.26
CA VAL A 20 3.18 32.98 11.85
C VAL A 20 4.69 32.98 12.14
N HIS A 21 5.24 31.81 12.32
CA HIS A 21 6.70 31.67 12.39
C HIS A 21 7.31 32.09 11.03
N PRO A 22 8.51 32.68 10.97
CA PRO A 22 9.13 33.05 9.69
C PRO A 22 9.24 31.93 8.66
N SER A 23 9.39 30.67 9.08
CA SER A 23 9.36 29.50 8.21
C SER A 23 8.01 29.23 7.53
N ASP A 24 6.92 29.78 8.10
CA ASP A 24 5.56 29.58 7.60
C ASP A 24 5.03 30.80 6.83
N PHE A 25 5.93 31.75 6.53
CA PHE A 25 5.55 33.04 5.91
C PHE A 25 4.90 32.84 4.52
N ASP A 26 5.38 31.89 3.74
CA ASP A 26 4.81 31.58 2.42
C ASP A 26 3.38 31.03 2.55
N SER A 27 3.12 30.21 3.58
CA SER A 27 1.77 29.74 3.91
C SER A 27 0.85 30.90 4.31
N ALA A 28 1.38 31.88 5.06
CA ALA A 28 0.63 33.09 5.43
C ALA A 28 0.31 33.96 4.23
N ILE A 29 1.23 34.11 3.27
CA ILE A 29 0.97 34.83 2.01
C ILE A 29 -0.09 34.10 1.19
N SER A 30 0.03 32.78 1.03
CA SER A 30 -0.95 31.95 0.32
C SER A 30 -2.34 32.07 0.96
N TYR A 31 -2.41 32.07 2.28
CA TYR A 31 -3.65 32.31 3.03
C TYR A 31 -4.24 33.71 2.73
N LEU A 32 -3.42 34.76 2.74
CA LEU A 32 -3.85 36.12 2.46
C LEU A 32 -4.33 36.28 1.02
N ILE A 33 -3.61 35.72 0.05
CA ILE A 33 -4.00 35.76 -1.37
C ILE A 33 -5.36 35.09 -1.56
N ARG A 34 -5.54 33.87 -0.97
CA ARG A 34 -6.83 33.17 -1.01
C ARG A 34 -7.95 34.01 -0.39
N ARG A 35 -7.73 34.69 0.74
CA ARG A 35 -8.72 35.62 1.33
C ARG A 35 -9.08 36.76 0.39
N LEU A 36 -8.11 37.30 -0.33
CA LEU A 36 -8.36 38.35 -1.32
C LEU A 36 -9.14 37.82 -2.53
N GLU A 37 -8.81 36.64 -3.03
CA GLU A 37 -9.54 36.01 -4.13
C GLU A 37 -10.97 35.67 -3.74
N GLU A 38 -11.19 35.09 -2.54
CA GLU A 38 -12.52 34.81 -2.00
C GLU A 38 -13.37 36.10 -1.88
N ASN A 39 -12.77 37.18 -1.42
CA ASN A 39 -13.45 38.45 -1.28
C ASN A 39 -13.73 39.11 -2.63
N ALA A 40 -12.95 38.83 -3.66
CA ALA A 40 -13.16 39.32 -5.01
C ALA A 40 -14.13 38.46 -5.85
N SER A 41 -14.47 37.27 -5.37
CA SER A 41 -15.42 36.37 -6.02
C SER A 41 -16.78 37.02 -6.15
N THR A 42 -17.41 36.87 -7.32
CA THR A 42 -18.79 37.36 -7.56
C THR A 42 -19.82 36.72 -6.62
N GLU A 43 -19.50 35.56 -6.05
CA GLU A 43 -20.31 34.86 -5.06
C GLU A 43 -20.23 35.48 -3.65
N ASN A 44 -19.18 36.23 -3.35
CA ASN A 44 -18.98 36.83 -2.04
C ASN A 44 -19.81 38.12 -1.88
N PHE A 45 -20.44 38.28 -0.70
CA PHE A 45 -21.19 39.49 -0.34
C PHE A 45 -20.38 40.77 -0.53
N LEU A 46 -19.07 40.73 -0.16
CA LEU A 46 -18.21 41.91 -0.23
C LEU A 46 -18.00 42.41 -1.67
N SER A 47 -18.07 41.53 -2.67
CA SER A 47 -17.93 41.92 -4.08
C SER A 47 -19.09 42.82 -4.56
N GLY A 48 -20.29 42.60 -3.97
CA GLY A 48 -21.49 43.37 -4.35
C GLY A 48 -21.91 44.49 -3.36
N VAL A 49 -21.21 44.61 -2.21
CA VAL A 49 -21.66 45.46 -1.11
C VAL A 49 -21.85 46.94 -1.50
N PHE A 50 -21.01 47.48 -2.37
CA PHE A 50 -21.09 48.85 -2.82
C PHE A 50 -22.15 49.07 -3.91
N GLU A 51 -22.68 47.99 -4.47
CA GLU A 51 -23.71 48.01 -5.51
C GLU A 51 -25.10 47.66 -4.98
N LEU A 52 -25.24 47.23 -3.70
CA LEU A 52 -26.50 46.85 -3.11
C LEU A 52 -27.63 47.91 -3.26
N THR A 53 -27.27 49.17 -3.20
CA THR A 53 -28.25 50.26 -3.32
C THR A 53 -28.47 50.72 -4.77
N ARG A 54 -27.64 50.21 -5.71
CA ARG A 54 -27.66 50.67 -7.11
C ARG A 54 -28.14 49.56 -8.07
N SER A 55 -28.02 48.29 -7.68
CA SER A 55 -28.41 47.14 -8.49
C SER A 55 -29.51 46.35 -7.80
N PRO A 56 -30.77 46.40 -8.28
CA PRO A 56 -31.85 45.59 -7.74
C PRO A 56 -31.53 44.09 -7.73
N HIS A 57 -30.89 43.59 -8.77
CA HIS A 57 -30.53 42.15 -8.89
C HIS A 57 -29.55 41.71 -7.79
N ILE A 58 -28.56 42.54 -7.45
CA ILE A 58 -27.63 42.18 -6.35
C ILE A 58 -28.34 42.22 -5.01
N PHE A 59 -29.20 43.21 -4.82
CA PHE A 59 -30.01 43.31 -3.60
C PHE A 59 -30.95 42.10 -3.44
N GLU A 60 -31.66 41.72 -4.49
CA GLU A 60 -32.58 40.56 -4.50
C GLU A 60 -31.83 39.27 -4.22
N ARG A 61 -30.63 39.08 -4.79
CA ARG A 61 -29.77 37.95 -4.51
C ARG A 61 -29.38 37.84 -3.03
N GLU A 62 -28.93 38.92 -2.45
CA GLU A 62 -28.50 38.94 -1.05
C GLU A 62 -29.69 38.89 -0.08
N GLU A 63 -30.83 39.47 -0.43
CA GLU A 63 -32.08 39.32 0.31
C GLU A 63 -32.55 37.86 0.32
N LEU A 64 -32.48 37.15 -0.82
CA LEU A 64 -32.83 35.75 -0.92
C LEU A 64 -31.91 34.89 -0.01
N ARG A 65 -30.62 35.08 -0.10
CA ARG A 65 -29.63 34.40 0.74
C ARG A 65 -29.87 34.59 2.24
N PHE A 66 -30.17 35.86 2.62
CA PHE A 66 -30.49 36.14 4.01
C PHE A 66 -31.74 35.41 4.47
N ARG A 67 -32.81 35.42 3.64
CA ARG A 67 -34.07 34.75 3.94
C ARG A 67 -33.90 33.20 4.04
N GLU A 68 -33.13 32.64 3.13
CA GLU A 68 -32.79 31.19 3.16
C GLU A 68 -31.99 30.84 4.42
N SER A 69 -30.99 31.63 4.79
CA SER A 69 -30.22 31.47 6.01
C SER A 69 -31.07 31.58 7.27
N LEU A 70 -32.03 32.52 7.30
CA LEU A 70 -32.98 32.68 8.40
C LEU A 70 -33.94 31.49 8.50
N ALA A 71 -34.48 31.02 7.37
CA ALA A 71 -35.35 29.85 7.33
C ALA A 71 -34.58 28.57 7.78
N ALA A 72 -33.32 28.42 7.34
CA ALA A 72 -32.47 27.33 7.78
C ALA A 72 -32.17 27.38 9.30
N PHE A 73 -31.93 28.60 9.83
CA PHE A 73 -31.72 28.78 11.26
C PHE A 73 -32.99 28.47 12.08
N GLU A 74 -34.16 28.89 11.62
CA GLU A 74 -35.44 28.61 12.30
C GLU A 74 -35.82 27.13 12.21
N ALA A 75 -35.42 26.43 11.15
CA ALA A 75 -35.64 24.99 10.97
C ALA A 75 -34.62 24.14 11.73
N ALA A 76 -33.50 24.72 12.15
CA ALA A 76 -32.46 23.98 12.86
C ALA A 76 -32.92 23.48 14.25
N PRO A 77 -32.78 22.19 14.59
CA PRO A 77 -33.22 21.66 15.88
C PRO A 77 -32.29 22.05 17.03
N GLY A 78 -32.40 23.28 17.52
CA GLY A 78 -31.63 23.72 18.69
C GLY A 78 -30.25 24.32 18.38
N ALA A 79 -29.33 24.28 19.35
CA ALA A 79 -27.99 24.84 19.19
C ALA A 79 -27.18 24.05 18.16
N PRO A 80 -26.31 24.72 17.37
CA PRO A 80 -25.42 24.00 16.46
C PRO A 80 -24.62 22.92 17.16
N VAL A 81 -24.66 21.70 16.61
CA VAL A 81 -23.85 20.58 17.13
C VAL A 81 -22.44 20.70 16.55
N ALA A 82 -21.42 20.53 17.39
CA ALA A 82 -20.05 20.51 16.93
C ALA A 82 -19.84 19.31 15.99
N HIS A 83 -19.26 19.53 14.81
CA HIS A 83 -18.93 18.44 13.89
C HIS A 83 -17.76 17.58 14.40
N ARG A 84 -16.87 18.16 15.22
CA ARG A 84 -15.75 17.46 15.85
C ARG A 84 -16.18 17.01 17.24
N VAL A 85 -16.39 15.71 17.41
CA VAL A 85 -16.93 15.12 18.67
C VAL A 85 -16.04 13.98 19.20
N GLN A 86 -14.94 13.65 18.51
CA GLN A 86 -14.06 12.55 18.90
C GLN A 86 -13.42 12.83 20.25
N SER A 87 -13.52 11.88 21.20
CA SER A 87 -12.81 11.89 22.48
C SER A 87 -12.22 10.52 22.79
N ARG A 88 -10.92 10.38 22.58
CA ARG A 88 -10.17 9.14 22.90
C ARG A 88 -10.18 8.83 24.40
N LEU A 89 -10.24 9.85 25.25
CA LEU A 89 -10.41 9.65 26.71
C LEU A 89 -11.73 8.98 27.03
N ALA A 90 -12.84 9.42 26.43
CA ALA A 90 -14.13 8.81 26.63
C ALA A 90 -14.18 7.38 26.09
N GLU A 91 -13.67 7.14 24.88
CA GLU A 91 -13.59 5.81 24.27
C GLU A 91 -12.80 4.82 25.16
N GLN A 92 -11.67 5.25 25.72
CA GLN A 92 -10.85 4.43 26.61
C GLN A 92 -11.57 4.10 27.93
N ALA A 93 -12.34 5.04 28.49
CA ALA A 93 -13.10 4.83 29.70
C ALA A 93 -14.22 3.79 29.54
N PHE A 94 -14.87 3.76 28.37
CA PHE A 94 -15.90 2.75 28.03
C PHE A 94 -15.30 1.37 27.74
N GLY A 95 -14.08 1.29 27.18
CA GLY A 95 -13.40 0.02 26.84
C GLY A 95 -12.81 -0.71 28.06
N SER A 96 -12.69 -0.07 29.23
CA SER A 96 -12.10 -0.64 30.44
C SER A 96 -13.11 -1.36 31.36
N GLY A 97 -14.38 -1.50 30.95
CA GLY A 97 -15.38 -2.29 31.66
C GLY A 97 -15.27 -3.79 31.39
N PRO A 98 -15.72 -4.68 32.34
CA PRO A 98 -15.71 -6.13 32.12
C PRO A 98 -16.55 -6.46 30.90
N ALA A 99 -16.03 -7.35 30.01
CA ALA A 99 -16.58 -7.74 28.72
C ALA A 99 -18.10 -7.98 28.73
N GLY A 100 -18.87 -6.91 28.55
CA GLY A 100 -20.28 -6.89 28.25
C GLY A 100 -20.48 -6.56 26.80
N SER A 101 -20.91 -7.56 26.03
CA SER A 101 -21.38 -7.56 24.63
C SER A 101 -20.72 -6.52 23.71
N ALA A 102 -19.73 -6.95 22.94
CA ALA A 102 -19.13 -6.23 21.81
C ALA A 102 -20.13 -5.91 20.65
N ALA A 103 -21.42 -6.05 20.91
CA ALA A 103 -22.49 -5.82 19.93
C ALA A 103 -23.05 -4.39 19.91
N ASP A 104 -22.67 -3.54 20.90
CA ASP A 104 -23.28 -2.19 21.06
C ASP A 104 -22.28 -1.01 20.96
N VAL A 105 -21.03 -1.23 20.54
CA VAL A 105 -20.17 -0.12 20.18
C VAL A 105 -20.52 0.29 18.74
N GLY A 106 -21.48 1.20 18.61
CA GLY A 106 -21.90 1.77 17.35
C GLY A 106 -20.74 2.44 16.64
N VAL A 107 -20.27 1.82 15.58
CA VAL A 107 -19.45 2.46 14.54
C VAL A 107 -20.25 3.62 13.99
N GLY A 108 -19.71 4.83 14.12
CA GLY A 108 -20.10 6.07 13.49
C GLY A 108 -21.60 6.35 13.33
N ALA A 109 -22.08 7.43 13.92
CA ALA A 109 -23.45 7.91 13.72
C ALA A 109 -23.78 7.96 12.22
N ARG A 110 -24.75 7.14 11.79
CA ARG A 110 -25.38 7.27 10.47
C ARG A 110 -25.98 8.65 10.35
N VAL A 111 -25.54 9.39 9.36
CA VAL A 111 -26.33 10.51 8.83
C VAL A 111 -27.41 9.89 7.96
N ASP A 112 -28.67 9.90 8.43
CA ASP A 112 -29.82 9.48 7.67
C ASP A 112 -30.06 10.45 6.51
N GLY A 113 -29.55 10.11 5.35
CA GLY A 113 -29.93 10.66 4.06
C GLY A 113 -30.46 9.53 3.19
N GLY A 114 -31.79 9.32 3.19
CA GLY A 114 -32.45 8.30 2.39
C GLY A 114 -32.27 8.53 0.89
N GLY A 115 -31.30 7.83 0.31
CA GLY A 115 -31.17 7.59 -1.12
C GLY A 115 -30.85 6.13 -1.35
N GLU A 116 -31.73 5.45 -2.10
CA GLU A 116 -31.49 4.07 -2.56
C GLU A 116 -30.17 4.03 -3.36
N LEU A 117 -29.19 3.24 -2.89
CA LEU A 117 -27.95 2.97 -3.61
C LEU A 117 -28.22 2.02 -4.78
N PRO A 118 -27.58 2.19 -5.94
CA PRO A 118 -27.77 1.33 -7.10
C PRO A 118 -27.33 -0.12 -6.81
N GLU A 119 -28.08 -1.07 -7.30
CA GLU A 119 -27.99 -2.53 -7.11
C GLU A 119 -26.68 -3.20 -7.56
N HIS A 120 -25.67 -2.43 -8.01
CA HIS A 120 -24.38 -2.92 -8.51
C HIS A 120 -23.17 -2.63 -7.61
N ALA A 121 -23.38 -2.15 -6.37
CA ALA A 121 -22.30 -2.02 -5.39
C ALA A 121 -22.01 -3.37 -4.73
N GLY A 122 -21.29 -4.25 -5.43
CA GLY A 122 -20.80 -5.50 -4.85
C GLY A 122 -19.97 -5.25 -3.59
N VAL A 123 -20.30 -5.97 -2.51
CA VAL A 123 -19.50 -6.32 -1.30
C VAL A 123 -18.82 -5.21 -0.47
N ARG A 124 -19.01 -3.95 -0.77
CA ARG A 124 -18.32 -2.85 -0.08
C ARG A 124 -19.18 -1.93 0.78
N ALA A 125 -20.45 -2.26 0.91
CA ALA A 125 -21.40 -1.53 1.73
C ALA A 125 -21.22 -1.81 3.24
N GLY A 126 -19.97 -1.83 3.75
CA GLY A 126 -19.73 -2.14 5.17
C GLY A 126 -18.33 -1.87 5.70
N PHE A 127 -17.37 -1.45 4.84
CA PHE A 127 -16.03 -1.12 5.29
C PHE A 127 -15.75 0.39 5.18
N ASP A 128 -15.53 1.03 6.31
CA ASP A 128 -15.00 2.39 6.43
C ASP A 128 -13.65 2.37 7.14
N ASN A 129 -12.72 3.21 6.69
CA ASN A 129 -11.41 3.32 7.33
C ASN A 129 -11.54 3.91 8.74
N ALA A 130 -10.77 3.38 9.68
CA ALA A 130 -10.69 3.90 11.03
C ALA A 130 -10.14 5.33 11.04
N ALA A 131 -10.81 6.20 11.79
CA ALA A 131 -10.36 7.58 11.90
C ALA A 131 -9.11 7.71 12.78
N ASP A 132 -8.15 8.50 12.33
CA ASP A 132 -7.02 8.92 13.14
C ASP A 132 -7.49 9.86 14.25
N THR A 133 -6.64 10.06 15.26
CA THR A 133 -6.96 10.90 16.40
C THR A 133 -6.95 12.39 16.01
N ASP A 134 -8.08 13.06 16.21
CA ASP A 134 -8.21 14.49 15.98
C ASP A 134 -7.47 15.29 17.07
N THR A 135 -6.26 15.72 16.77
CA THR A 135 -5.41 16.49 17.70
C THR A 135 -5.91 17.92 17.95
N ALA A 136 -6.91 18.41 17.22
CA ALA A 136 -7.55 19.68 17.52
C ALA A 136 -8.43 19.62 18.80
N MET A 137 -8.86 18.42 19.19
CA MET A 137 -9.66 18.20 20.41
C MET A 137 -8.78 18.24 21.67
N PRO A 138 -9.15 19.04 22.70
CA PRO A 138 -8.39 19.13 23.95
C PRO A 138 -8.19 17.78 24.65
N ASP A 139 -9.26 16.98 24.74
CA ASP A 139 -9.24 15.66 25.37
C ASP A 139 -8.24 14.70 24.69
N ASN A 140 -8.19 14.75 23.36
CA ASN A 140 -7.26 13.92 22.59
C ASN A 140 -5.80 14.35 22.81
N ARG A 141 -5.53 15.66 22.97
CA ARG A 141 -4.19 16.13 23.35
C ARG A 141 -3.79 15.69 24.76
N GLU A 142 -4.71 15.69 25.71
CA GLU A 142 -4.46 15.21 27.05
C GLU A 142 -4.21 13.69 27.05
N TRP A 143 -5.04 12.93 26.34
CA TRP A 143 -4.85 11.52 26.10
C TRP A 143 -3.45 11.21 25.49
N GLY A 144 -3.04 11.93 24.47
CA GLY A 144 -1.70 11.77 23.86
C GLY A 144 -0.58 12.05 24.85
N ARG A 145 -0.68 13.12 25.67
CA ARG A 145 0.33 13.41 26.71
C ARG A 145 0.38 12.31 27.78
N SER A 146 -0.75 11.71 28.15
CA SER A 146 -0.79 10.61 29.10
C SER A 146 -0.05 9.38 28.57
N ILE A 147 -0.20 9.06 27.27
CA ILE A 147 0.55 7.98 26.60
C ILE A 147 2.05 8.23 26.68
N LEU A 148 2.51 9.42 26.30
CA LEU A 148 3.95 9.74 26.33
C LEU A 148 4.54 9.67 27.74
N LYS A 149 3.75 10.03 28.75
CA LYS A 149 4.16 9.86 30.15
C LYS A 149 4.29 8.40 30.53
N SER A 150 3.33 7.55 30.17
CA SER A 150 3.35 6.12 30.44
C SER A 150 4.48 5.41 29.69
N ALA A 151 4.76 5.83 28.48
CA ALA A 151 5.81 5.24 27.62
C ALA A 151 7.22 5.33 28.25
N GLN A 152 7.47 6.29 29.16
CA GLN A 152 8.76 6.43 29.85
C GLN A 152 9.14 5.21 30.70
N THR A 153 8.17 4.47 31.21
CA THR A 153 8.39 3.37 32.15
C THR A 153 7.63 2.08 31.80
N THR A 154 7.03 2.04 30.64
CA THR A 154 6.19 0.91 30.23
C THR A 154 6.96 -0.40 30.11
N THR A 155 6.37 -1.47 30.61
CA THR A 155 6.83 -2.86 30.43
C THR A 155 5.84 -3.71 29.64
N ARG A 156 4.86 -3.08 28.99
CA ARG A 156 3.84 -3.79 28.19
C ARG A 156 4.50 -4.69 27.14
N GLY A 157 3.95 -5.88 26.98
CA GLY A 157 4.44 -6.89 26.06
C GLY A 157 5.66 -7.68 26.54
N GLN A 158 6.40 -7.20 27.59
CA GLN A 158 7.62 -7.87 28.05
C GLN A 158 7.36 -9.29 28.54
N ALA A 159 6.29 -9.51 29.28
CA ALA A 159 5.97 -10.84 29.83
C ALA A 159 5.77 -11.89 28.72
N LEU A 160 5.14 -11.50 27.60
CA LEU A 160 4.97 -12.41 26.47
C LEU A 160 6.30 -12.64 25.74
N VAL A 161 7.12 -11.61 25.57
CA VAL A 161 8.47 -11.74 24.97
C VAL A 161 9.29 -12.73 25.78
N ASP A 162 9.37 -12.56 27.12
CA ASP A 162 10.13 -13.42 28.01
C ASP A 162 9.63 -14.89 27.97
N ALA A 163 8.31 -15.06 27.97
CA ALA A 163 7.67 -16.39 27.91
C ALA A 163 7.82 -17.10 26.55
N SER A 164 8.11 -16.36 25.51
CA SER A 164 8.20 -16.86 24.12
C SER A 164 9.62 -16.93 23.57
N ALA A 165 10.61 -16.56 24.38
CA ALA A 165 12.01 -16.58 24.02
C ALA A 165 12.49 -18.02 23.76
N VAL A 166 13.13 -18.24 22.62
CA VAL A 166 13.69 -19.54 22.23
C VAL A 166 15.21 -19.50 22.40
N GLU A 167 15.73 -20.49 23.14
CA GLU A 167 17.18 -20.60 23.36
C GLU A 167 17.92 -20.93 22.05
N SER A 168 19.20 -20.56 21.97
CA SER A 168 20.06 -20.96 20.86
C SER A 168 20.43 -22.44 20.92
N GLY A 169 20.93 -22.99 19.83
CA GLY A 169 21.43 -24.37 19.75
C GLY A 169 20.35 -25.43 19.53
N ALA A 170 20.72 -26.68 19.73
CA ALA A 170 19.88 -27.85 19.42
C ALA A 170 18.55 -27.88 20.18
N ALA A 171 18.52 -27.37 21.41
CA ALA A 171 17.29 -27.29 22.21
C ALA A 171 16.29 -26.30 21.60
N GLY A 172 16.77 -25.16 21.10
CA GLY A 172 15.96 -24.20 20.40
C GLY A 172 15.40 -24.72 19.07
N VAL A 173 16.23 -25.40 18.28
CA VAL A 173 15.78 -26.06 17.05
C VAL A 173 14.68 -27.08 17.35
N ALA A 174 14.85 -27.91 18.38
CA ALA A 174 13.82 -28.86 18.80
C ALA A 174 12.53 -28.19 19.34
N ALA A 175 12.64 -26.99 19.92
CA ALA A 175 11.48 -26.20 20.31
C ALA A 175 10.72 -25.68 19.05
N ILE A 176 11.42 -25.22 18.03
CA ILE A 176 10.82 -24.83 16.74
C ILE A 176 10.07 -25.99 16.10
N GLU A 177 10.66 -27.17 16.04
CA GLU A 177 9.99 -28.36 15.49
C GLU A 177 8.64 -28.63 16.17
N ARG A 178 8.59 -28.57 17.52
CA ARG A 178 7.35 -28.74 18.27
C ARG A 178 6.33 -27.65 18.00
N VAL A 179 6.75 -26.38 18.04
CA VAL A 179 5.84 -25.23 17.79
C VAL A 179 5.25 -25.31 16.38
N VAL A 180 6.05 -25.61 15.38
CA VAL A 180 5.59 -25.77 14.00
C VAL A 180 4.57 -26.91 13.90
N ALA A 181 4.86 -28.09 14.48
CA ALA A 181 3.95 -29.24 14.43
C ALA A 181 2.62 -28.94 15.15
N GLU A 182 2.66 -28.35 16.35
CA GLU A 182 1.47 -28.02 17.14
C GLU A 182 0.60 -26.96 16.42
N THR A 183 1.23 -25.88 15.90
CA THR A 183 0.52 -24.79 15.22
C THR A 183 -0.12 -25.29 13.92
N ARG A 184 0.59 -26.13 13.16
CA ARG A 184 0.04 -26.72 11.93
C ARG A 184 -1.17 -27.60 12.21
N LEU A 185 -1.14 -28.39 13.29
CA LEU A 185 -2.27 -29.21 13.71
C LEU A 185 -3.49 -28.35 14.10
N ALA A 186 -3.29 -27.24 14.82
CA ALA A 186 -4.33 -26.31 15.18
C ALA A 186 -4.94 -25.61 13.96
N GLY A 187 -4.15 -25.41 12.89
CA GLY A 187 -4.59 -24.82 11.64
C GLY A 187 -5.72 -25.57 10.97
N ALA A 188 -5.75 -26.89 11.06
CA ALA A 188 -6.85 -27.68 10.48
C ALA A 188 -8.21 -27.37 11.13
N ALA A 189 -8.25 -27.19 12.46
CA ALA A 189 -9.46 -26.82 13.18
C ALA A 189 -9.89 -25.37 12.87
N TRP A 190 -8.93 -24.46 12.67
CA TRP A 190 -9.21 -23.08 12.27
C TRP A 190 -9.77 -23.00 10.86
N ALA A 191 -9.18 -23.69 9.90
CA ALA A 191 -9.64 -23.77 8.52
C ALA A 191 -11.06 -24.36 8.38
N ALA A 192 -11.43 -25.29 9.28
CA ALA A 192 -12.77 -25.89 9.31
C ALA A 192 -13.88 -24.97 9.84
N ARG A 193 -13.54 -23.85 10.49
CA ARG A 193 -14.55 -22.84 10.89
C ARG A 193 -15.16 -22.20 9.64
N SER A 194 -16.44 -21.88 9.74
CA SER A 194 -17.10 -21.15 8.66
C SER A 194 -16.46 -19.78 8.41
N VAL A 195 -16.62 -19.28 7.18
CA VAL A 195 -16.16 -17.93 6.82
C VAL A 195 -16.76 -16.87 7.74
N ASP A 196 -18.07 -17.02 8.09
CA ASP A 196 -18.75 -16.08 8.97
C ASP A 196 -18.21 -16.10 10.42
N GLU A 197 -17.81 -17.26 10.93
CA GLU A 197 -17.18 -17.35 12.26
C GLU A 197 -15.82 -16.65 12.27
N ARG A 198 -14.98 -16.91 11.27
CA ARG A 198 -13.68 -16.25 11.15
C ARG A 198 -13.85 -14.73 10.96
N SER A 199 -14.78 -14.30 10.10
CA SER A 199 -15.09 -12.88 9.87
C SER A 199 -15.49 -12.18 11.17
N ARG A 200 -16.38 -12.78 11.98
CA ARG A 200 -16.77 -12.19 13.27
C ARG A 200 -15.59 -12.04 14.24
N ILE A 201 -14.68 -13.01 14.29
CA ILE A 201 -13.47 -12.94 15.14
C ILE A 201 -12.54 -11.83 14.64
N LEU A 202 -12.36 -11.66 13.31
CA LEU A 202 -11.52 -10.62 12.77
C LEU A 202 -12.12 -9.21 12.98
N HIS A 203 -13.44 -9.05 12.87
CA HIS A 203 -14.10 -7.80 13.25
C HIS A 203 -13.93 -7.49 14.75
N ALA A 204 -14.02 -8.50 15.61
CA ALA A 204 -13.74 -8.34 17.04
C ALA A 204 -12.26 -7.97 17.28
N ALA A 205 -11.33 -8.50 16.47
CA ALA A 205 -9.91 -8.11 16.50
C ALA A 205 -9.72 -6.62 16.18
N GLY A 206 -10.40 -6.09 15.16
CA GLY A 206 -10.40 -4.66 14.86
C GLY A 206 -10.90 -3.82 16.03
N GLY A 207 -11.99 -4.23 16.67
CA GLY A 207 -12.52 -3.59 17.89
C GLY A 207 -11.52 -3.63 19.06
N MET A 208 -10.83 -4.76 19.26
CA MET A 208 -9.84 -4.88 20.33
C MET A 208 -8.58 -4.06 20.07
N LEU A 209 -8.10 -4.00 18.82
CA LEU A 209 -6.99 -3.10 18.43
C LEU A 209 -7.36 -1.63 18.69
N SER A 210 -8.59 -1.24 18.38
CA SER A 210 -9.10 0.09 18.67
C SER A 210 -9.15 0.37 20.18
N ALA A 211 -9.65 -0.56 20.98
CA ALA A 211 -9.71 -0.44 22.45
C ALA A 211 -8.32 -0.33 23.09
N ARG A 212 -7.32 -1.01 22.51
CA ARG A 212 -5.92 -0.97 22.95
C ARG A 212 -5.05 0.04 22.22
N ARG A 213 -5.65 1.00 21.50
CA ARG A 213 -4.91 2.03 20.72
C ARG A 213 -3.85 2.74 21.56
N ALA A 214 -4.20 3.16 22.79
CA ALA A 214 -3.25 3.80 23.71
C ALA A 214 -2.05 2.89 24.06
N ASP A 215 -2.31 1.63 24.37
CA ASP A 215 -1.28 0.65 24.73
C ASP A 215 -0.31 0.39 23.57
N LEU A 216 -0.83 0.29 22.34
CA LEU A 216 -0.05 0.08 21.14
C LEU A 216 0.83 1.30 20.81
N ILE A 217 0.30 2.52 20.92
CA ILE A 217 1.08 3.76 20.70
C ILE A 217 2.14 3.90 21.80
N GLU A 218 1.79 3.63 23.07
CA GLU A 218 2.71 3.68 24.21
C GLU A 218 3.95 2.81 23.98
N VAL A 219 3.74 1.55 23.57
CA VAL A 219 4.85 0.62 23.37
C VAL A 219 5.66 0.97 22.14
N MET A 220 5.04 1.43 21.03
CA MET A 220 5.75 1.90 19.85
C MET A 220 6.62 3.12 20.12
N ALA A 221 6.14 4.07 20.91
CA ALA A 221 6.93 5.24 21.31
C ALA A 221 8.14 4.85 22.17
N ALA A 222 7.97 3.89 23.09
CA ALA A 222 9.02 3.44 23.98
C ALA A 222 10.06 2.52 23.34
N GLU A 223 9.66 1.67 22.37
CA GLU A 223 10.51 0.63 21.79
C GLU A 223 11.06 1.01 20.43
N ALA A 224 10.20 1.57 19.57
CA ALA A 224 10.55 1.92 18.17
C ALA A 224 10.86 3.43 17.99
N GLY A 225 10.73 4.24 19.01
CA GLY A 225 10.96 5.69 18.89
C GLY A 225 9.96 6.40 17.98
N LYS A 226 8.74 5.87 17.82
CA LYS A 226 7.70 6.47 16.97
C LYS A 226 6.99 7.61 17.69
N THR A 227 6.85 8.75 17.01
CA THR A 227 6.05 9.87 17.54
C THR A 227 4.56 9.52 17.57
N LEU A 228 3.76 10.27 18.33
CA LEU A 228 2.30 10.09 18.35
C LEU A 228 1.70 10.21 16.94
N ALA A 229 2.19 11.16 16.13
CA ALA A 229 1.72 11.42 14.77
C ALA A 229 2.01 10.25 13.80
N GLU A 230 2.94 9.37 14.14
CA GLU A 230 3.28 8.17 13.37
C GLU A 230 2.64 6.90 13.94
N GLY A 231 2.53 6.81 15.26
CA GLY A 231 1.96 5.64 15.93
C GLY A 231 0.43 5.56 15.80
N ASP A 232 -0.28 6.68 15.84
CA ASP A 232 -1.74 6.70 15.78
C ASP A 232 -2.30 6.23 14.42
N PRO A 233 -1.84 6.73 13.25
CA PRO A 233 -2.25 6.21 11.96
C PRO A 233 -1.88 4.74 11.75
N GLU A 234 -0.78 4.27 12.34
CA GLU A 234 -0.40 2.86 12.28
C GLU A 234 -1.41 1.95 12.97
N VAL A 235 -1.96 2.37 14.11
CA VAL A 235 -3.03 1.61 14.76
C VAL A 235 -4.31 1.64 13.94
N SER A 236 -4.65 2.78 13.32
CA SER A 236 -5.80 2.87 12.38
C SER A 236 -5.64 1.89 11.22
N GLU A 237 -4.46 1.79 10.63
CA GLU A 237 -4.16 0.83 9.56
C GLU A 237 -4.31 -0.64 10.02
N ALA A 238 -3.88 -0.97 11.24
CA ALA A 238 -4.07 -2.31 11.80
C ALA A 238 -5.54 -2.67 12.00
N ILE A 239 -6.36 -1.71 12.45
CA ILE A 239 -7.82 -1.86 12.58
C ILE A 239 -8.44 -2.08 11.21
N ASP A 240 -8.02 -1.30 10.23
CA ASP A 240 -8.49 -1.39 8.85
C ASP A 240 -8.19 -2.77 8.25
N PHE A 241 -6.99 -3.31 8.43
CA PHE A 241 -6.65 -4.66 7.98
C PHE A 241 -7.57 -5.72 8.58
N ALA A 242 -7.91 -5.61 9.88
CA ALA A 242 -8.80 -6.56 10.53
C ALA A 242 -10.20 -6.57 9.88
N HIS A 243 -10.79 -5.41 9.68
CA HIS A 243 -12.12 -5.27 9.09
C HIS A 243 -12.12 -5.59 7.59
N TYR A 244 -11.11 -5.11 6.85
CA TYR A 244 -11.02 -5.31 5.40
C TYR A 244 -10.81 -6.79 5.04
N TYR A 245 -9.93 -7.51 5.74
CA TYR A 245 -9.72 -8.93 5.47
C TYR A 245 -10.85 -9.81 5.97
N ALA A 246 -11.58 -9.39 7.02
CA ALA A 246 -12.81 -10.04 7.45
C ALA A 246 -13.87 -10.08 6.33
N GLU A 247 -13.93 -9.03 5.50
CA GLU A 247 -14.84 -8.99 4.35
C GLU A 247 -14.21 -9.61 3.08
N SER A 248 -12.90 -9.40 2.85
CA SER A 248 -12.22 -9.93 1.66
C SER A 248 -12.26 -11.46 1.58
N MET A 249 -12.25 -12.18 2.73
CA MET A 249 -12.33 -13.64 2.73
C MET A 249 -13.67 -14.16 2.19
N ARG A 250 -14.74 -13.39 2.29
CA ARG A 250 -16.06 -13.76 1.74
C ARG A 250 -16.03 -13.83 0.22
N GLU A 251 -15.19 -13.01 -0.41
CA GLU A 251 -15.01 -12.99 -1.86
C GLU A 251 -14.36 -14.27 -2.38
N LEU A 252 -13.50 -14.93 -1.58
CA LEU A 252 -12.88 -16.21 -1.97
C LEU A 252 -13.92 -17.31 -2.21
N THR A 253 -15.06 -17.26 -1.49
CA THR A 253 -16.15 -18.24 -1.67
C THR A 253 -17.03 -17.98 -2.90
N ARG A 254 -16.88 -16.80 -3.53
CA ARG A 254 -17.66 -16.37 -4.71
C ARG A 254 -16.89 -16.53 -6.01
N ILE A 255 -15.62 -16.98 -5.96
CA ILE A 255 -14.84 -17.24 -7.17
C ILE A 255 -15.47 -18.40 -7.92
N ASP A 256 -15.94 -18.15 -9.14
CA ASP A 256 -16.53 -19.17 -10.00
C ASP A 256 -15.46 -20.13 -10.55
N HIS A 257 -15.85 -21.34 -10.90
CA HIS A 257 -15.00 -22.39 -11.51
C HIS A 257 -13.75 -22.82 -10.72
N ALA A 258 -13.59 -22.38 -9.48
CA ALA A 258 -12.49 -22.80 -8.62
C ALA A 258 -12.91 -22.88 -7.14
N ILE A 259 -12.27 -23.78 -6.39
CA ILE A 259 -12.43 -23.92 -4.94
C ILE A 259 -11.12 -23.46 -4.32
N PHE A 260 -11.21 -22.51 -3.40
CA PHE A 260 -10.07 -22.06 -2.60
C PHE A 260 -9.80 -23.02 -1.44
N THR A 261 -8.54 -23.40 -1.27
CA THR A 261 -8.07 -24.19 -0.14
C THR A 261 -6.93 -23.43 0.55
N PRO A 262 -7.08 -23.05 1.85
CA PRO A 262 -6.03 -22.33 2.56
C PRO A 262 -4.77 -23.16 2.74
N VAL A 263 -3.61 -22.51 2.86
CA VAL A 263 -2.40 -23.13 3.39
C VAL A 263 -2.59 -23.42 4.88
N GLN A 264 -1.90 -24.43 5.42
CA GLN A 264 -2.10 -24.84 6.81
C GLN A 264 -1.30 -23.98 7.78
N LEU A 265 -0.07 -23.57 7.39
CA LEU A 265 0.82 -22.81 8.25
C LEU A 265 1.51 -21.68 7.48
N THR A 266 1.33 -20.46 8.01
CA THR A 266 2.02 -19.25 7.56
C THR A 266 3.00 -18.79 8.63
N VAL A 267 4.22 -18.43 8.25
CA VAL A 267 5.15 -17.68 9.10
C VAL A 267 5.14 -16.22 8.66
N VAL A 268 4.98 -15.31 9.61
CA VAL A 268 5.01 -13.86 9.39
C VAL A 268 6.26 -13.28 10.04
N ALA A 269 7.13 -12.67 9.22
CA ALA A 269 8.35 -11.98 9.61
C ALA A 269 8.21 -10.49 9.29
N PRO A 270 7.59 -9.69 10.19
CA PRO A 270 7.32 -8.27 9.98
C PRO A 270 8.56 -7.42 10.23
N PRO A 271 8.59 -6.17 9.71
CA PRO A 271 9.68 -5.24 9.93
C PRO A 271 9.55 -4.54 11.28
N TRP A 272 10.62 -3.85 11.69
CA TRP A 272 10.63 -3.05 12.91
C TRP A 272 10.02 -1.65 12.75
N ASN A 273 9.97 -1.09 11.53
CA ASN A 273 9.54 0.29 11.29
C ASN A 273 8.01 0.50 11.29
N PHE A 274 7.24 -0.56 11.05
CA PHE A 274 5.78 -0.62 11.22
C PHE A 274 5.41 -1.88 12.02
N PRO A 275 5.75 -1.91 13.33
CA PRO A 275 5.70 -3.12 14.13
C PRO A 275 4.29 -3.59 14.48
N VAL A 276 3.28 -2.74 14.32
CA VAL A 276 1.88 -3.04 14.61
C VAL A 276 1.10 -3.28 13.32
N ALA A 277 1.04 -2.30 12.39
CA ALA A 277 0.19 -2.41 11.21
C ALA A 277 0.63 -3.52 10.27
N ILE A 278 1.91 -3.55 9.87
CA ILE A 278 2.39 -4.55 8.91
C ILE A 278 2.40 -5.94 9.55
N ALA A 279 2.74 -6.03 10.83
CA ALA A 279 2.64 -7.28 11.59
C ALA A 279 1.20 -7.81 11.64
N ALA A 280 0.23 -6.94 11.98
CA ALA A 280 -1.19 -7.28 11.99
C ALA A 280 -1.69 -7.64 10.59
N GLY A 281 -1.31 -6.88 9.55
CA GLY A 281 -1.72 -7.12 8.17
C GLY A 281 -1.38 -8.52 7.68
N GLY A 282 -0.13 -8.97 7.88
CA GLY A 282 0.30 -10.32 7.52
C GLY A 282 -0.42 -11.41 8.31
N VAL A 283 -0.56 -11.22 9.65
CA VAL A 283 -1.25 -12.18 10.54
C VAL A 283 -2.73 -12.29 10.19
N LEU A 284 -3.42 -11.14 10.07
CA LEU A 284 -4.87 -11.10 9.82
C LEU A 284 -5.24 -11.64 8.43
N ALA A 285 -4.43 -11.38 7.40
CA ALA A 285 -4.66 -11.93 6.07
C ALA A 285 -4.54 -13.47 6.06
N ALA A 286 -3.53 -14.03 6.74
CA ALA A 286 -3.37 -15.47 6.89
C ALA A 286 -4.53 -16.10 7.67
N LEU A 287 -4.92 -15.51 8.81
CA LEU A 287 -6.07 -15.96 9.60
C LEU A 287 -7.40 -15.86 8.82
N ALA A 288 -7.59 -14.78 8.05
CA ALA A 288 -8.73 -14.63 7.15
C ALA A 288 -8.85 -15.78 6.17
N ALA A 289 -7.76 -16.11 5.48
CA ALA A 289 -7.72 -17.22 4.55
C ALA A 289 -8.04 -18.57 5.21
N GLY A 290 -7.74 -18.74 6.50
CA GLY A 290 -7.92 -19.99 7.24
C GLY A 290 -6.60 -20.68 7.61
N SER A 291 -5.46 -20.00 7.48
CA SER A 291 -4.14 -20.50 7.88
C SER A 291 -3.90 -20.29 9.38
N ALA A 292 -3.19 -21.21 10.03
CA ALA A 292 -2.55 -20.93 11.32
C ALA A 292 -1.29 -20.06 11.09
N VAL A 293 -0.86 -19.36 12.12
CA VAL A 293 0.20 -18.36 12.02
C VAL A 293 1.24 -18.50 13.12
N ILE A 294 2.50 -18.46 12.74
CA ILE A 294 3.62 -18.18 13.64
C ILE A 294 4.16 -16.78 13.28
N ILE A 295 4.12 -15.85 14.21
CA ILE A 295 4.78 -14.57 14.04
C ILE A 295 6.15 -14.58 14.73
N LYS A 296 7.20 -14.23 13.95
CA LYS A 296 8.55 -13.96 14.44
C LYS A 296 8.82 -12.46 14.32
N PRO A 297 8.69 -11.67 15.39
CA PRO A 297 8.91 -10.23 15.33
C PRO A 297 10.35 -9.87 14.98
N ALA A 298 10.57 -8.65 14.50
CA ALA A 298 11.90 -8.08 14.40
C ALA A 298 12.50 -7.88 15.80
N PRO A 299 13.81 -8.10 15.98
CA PRO A 299 14.47 -7.99 17.29
C PRO A 299 14.27 -6.63 17.98
N GLN A 300 14.14 -5.58 17.21
CA GLN A 300 14.02 -4.21 17.70
C GLN A 300 12.62 -3.86 18.24
N THR A 301 11.57 -4.67 17.91
CA THR A 301 10.17 -4.32 18.19
C THR A 301 9.33 -5.50 18.66
N ARG A 302 9.94 -6.34 19.49
CA ARG A 302 9.30 -7.54 20.05
C ARG A 302 8.06 -7.22 20.87
N ARG A 303 8.15 -6.19 21.72
CA ARG A 303 7.08 -5.80 22.63
C ARG A 303 5.87 -5.22 21.91
N SER A 304 6.10 -4.42 20.86
CA SER A 304 5.04 -3.87 20.01
C SER A 304 4.23 -4.99 19.35
N ALA A 305 4.92 -5.97 18.77
CA ALA A 305 4.27 -7.16 18.20
C ALA A 305 3.58 -8.02 19.28
N ALA A 306 4.15 -8.13 20.50
CA ALA A 306 3.55 -8.88 21.58
C ALA A 306 2.21 -8.28 22.03
N VAL A 307 2.13 -6.96 22.23
CA VAL A 307 0.87 -6.27 22.62
C VAL A 307 -0.19 -6.42 21.52
N MET A 308 0.20 -6.36 20.26
CA MET A 308 -0.69 -6.61 19.12
C MET A 308 -1.22 -8.05 19.15
N VAL A 309 -0.38 -9.05 19.35
CA VAL A 309 -0.78 -10.47 19.43
C VAL A 309 -1.70 -10.73 20.62
N GLU A 310 -1.43 -10.14 21.80
CA GLU A 310 -2.32 -10.21 22.95
C GLU A 310 -3.70 -9.65 22.62
N ALA A 311 -3.80 -8.53 21.89
CA ALA A 311 -5.07 -7.98 21.45
C ALA A 311 -5.85 -8.95 20.54
N LEU A 312 -5.17 -9.64 19.65
CA LEU A 312 -5.80 -10.64 18.79
C LEU A 312 -6.28 -11.87 19.57
N TRP A 313 -5.54 -12.34 20.58
CA TRP A 313 -5.98 -13.44 21.46
C TRP A 313 -7.22 -13.04 22.28
N ASP A 314 -7.23 -11.81 22.81
CA ASP A 314 -8.37 -11.31 23.60
C ASP A 314 -9.62 -11.12 22.73
N SER A 315 -9.50 -10.98 21.43
CA SER A 315 -10.61 -10.94 20.49
C SER A 315 -11.20 -12.33 20.15
N GLY A 316 -10.56 -13.41 20.60
CA GLY A 316 -11.01 -14.78 20.40
C GLY A 316 -10.20 -15.58 19.36
N VAL A 317 -9.09 -15.05 18.86
CA VAL A 317 -8.12 -15.86 18.08
C VAL A 317 -7.46 -16.88 19.02
N PRO A 318 -7.55 -18.20 18.75
CA PRO A 318 -6.97 -19.21 19.63
C PRO A 318 -5.44 -19.11 19.70
N ARG A 319 -4.88 -19.26 20.90
CA ARG A 319 -3.43 -19.17 21.12
C ARG A 319 -2.63 -20.26 20.39
N GLU A 320 -3.22 -21.39 20.15
CA GLU A 320 -2.64 -22.48 19.36
C GLU A 320 -2.65 -22.21 17.86
N VAL A 321 -3.54 -21.34 17.37
CA VAL A 321 -3.63 -20.94 15.97
C VAL A 321 -2.71 -19.76 15.64
N LEU A 322 -2.53 -18.84 16.59
CA LEU A 322 -1.59 -17.71 16.47
C LEU A 322 -0.51 -17.85 17.54
N ARG A 323 0.70 -18.21 17.13
CA ARG A 323 1.86 -18.34 18.01
C ARG A 323 2.81 -17.15 17.85
N PHE A 324 3.19 -16.57 18.97
CA PHE A 324 4.29 -15.60 19.04
C PHE A 324 5.58 -16.35 19.38
N VAL A 325 6.64 -16.17 18.59
CA VAL A 325 7.93 -16.88 18.73
C VAL A 325 9.08 -15.89 18.63
N ASP A 326 9.74 -15.60 19.75
CA ASP A 326 10.97 -14.81 19.77
C ASP A 326 12.19 -15.70 19.51
N ALA A 327 12.41 -16.00 18.23
CA ALA A 327 13.54 -16.80 17.78
C ALA A 327 14.75 -15.90 17.42
N PRO A 328 15.95 -16.22 17.93
CA PRO A 328 17.17 -15.48 17.59
C PRO A 328 17.53 -15.64 16.10
N GLU A 329 18.26 -14.66 15.56
CA GLU A 329 18.69 -14.62 14.15
C GLU A 329 19.95 -15.48 13.92
N ASN A 330 19.85 -16.74 14.21
CA ASN A 330 20.88 -17.76 14.08
C ASN A 330 20.28 -19.05 13.48
N GLU A 331 20.87 -20.23 13.83
CA GLU A 331 20.36 -21.54 13.39
C GLU A 331 18.90 -21.80 13.78
N VAL A 332 18.41 -21.22 14.88
CA VAL A 332 17.02 -21.37 15.34
C VAL A 332 16.05 -20.58 14.43
N GLY A 333 16.38 -19.33 14.14
CA GLY A 333 15.62 -18.53 13.20
C GLY A 333 15.62 -19.14 11.79
N ARG A 334 16.78 -19.67 11.36
CA ARG A 334 16.88 -20.41 10.09
C ARG A 334 16.01 -21.68 10.11
N ALA A 335 15.99 -22.43 11.21
CA ALA A 335 15.16 -23.64 11.34
C ALA A 335 13.68 -23.33 11.18
N LEU A 336 13.19 -22.19 11.72
CA LEU A 336 11.81 -21.77 11.53
C LEU A 336 11.52 -21.38 10.07
N ILE A 337 12.32 -20.48 9.50
CA ILE A 337 12.09 -19.93 8.16
C ILE A 337 12.21 -21.01 7.07
N ALA A 338 13.21 -21.88 7.18
CA ALA A 338 13.47 -22.93 6.20
C ALA A 338 12.71 -24.25 6.49
N HIS A 339 11.84 -24.28 7.51
CA HIS A 339 11.14 -25.49 7.92
C HIS A 339 10.24 -26.02 6.79
N PRO A 340 10.33 -27.31 6.42
CA PRO A 340 9.59 -27.87 5.27
C PRO A 340 8.07 -27.85 5.45
N ALA A 341 7.57 -27.84 6.70
CA ALA A 341 6.14 -27.75 7.00
C ALA A 341 5.58 -26.31 6.98
N VAL A 342 6.41 -25.31 6.73
CA VAL A 342 5.94 -23.93 6.48
C VAL A 342 5.46 -23.85 5.03
N ASP A 343 4.17 -23.61 4.85
CA ASP A 343 3.53 -23.56 3.52
C ASP A 343 3.59 -22.16 2.91
N ARG A 344 3.72 -21.09 3.72
CA ARG A 344 3.78 -19.70 3.29
C ARG A 344 4.67 -18.88 4.23
N LEU A 345 5.48 -18.02 3.65
CA LEU A 345 6.25 -17.02 4.38
C LEU A 345 5.81 -15.63 3.93
N VAL A 346 5.44 -14.77 4.87
CA VAL A 346 5.20 -13.35 4.66
C VAL A 346 6.38 -12.59 5.22
N LEU A 347 7.07 -11.83 4.38
CA LEU A 347 8.21 -11.01 4.75
C LEU A 347 7.98 -9.56 4.37
N THR A 348 8.22 -8.64 5.28
CA THR A 348 8.47 -7.24 4.93
C THR A 348 9.82 -6.83 5.48
N GLY A 349 10.72 -6.37 4.62
CA GLY A 349 12.11 -6.05 4.99
C GLY A 349 12.99 -5.74 3.79
N ALA A 350 14.30 -5.93 3.91
CA ALA A 350 15.23 -5.71 2.81
C ALA A 350 15.14 -6.82 1.74
N TRP A 351 15.42 -6.48 0.47
CA TRP A 351 15.50 -7.46 -0.61
C TRP A 351 16.56 -8.54 -0.31
N GLU A 352 17.67 -8.14 0.31
CA GLU A 352 18.73 -9.05 0.74
C GLU A 352 18.24 -10.09 1.77
N THR A 353 17.26 -9.72 2.60
CA THR A 353 16.64 -10.67 3.55
C THR A 353 15.82 -11.74 2.81
N ALA A 354 15.07 -11.33 1.77
CA ALA A 354 14.35 -12.27 0.92
C ALA A 354 15.33 -13.22 0.19
N ALA A 355 16.43 -12.68 -0.33
CA ALA A 355 17.50 -13.47 -0.96
C ALA A 355 18.14 -14.45 0.04
N LEU A 356 18.41 -14.02 1.28
CA LEU A 356 18.93 -14.86 2.34
C LEU A 356 17.96 -16.02 2.67
N PHE A 357 16.67 -15.75 2.79
CA PHE A 357 15.67 -16.78 3.07
C PHE A 357 15.57 -17.81 1.93
N ARG A 358 15.63 -17.34 0.68
CA ARG A 358 15.68 -18.20 -0.50
C ARG A 358 16.97 -19.04 -0.57
N SER A 359 18.10 -18.54 -0.09
CA SER A 359 19.35 -19.30 -0.02
C SER A 359 19.29 -20.47 1.00
N TRP A 360 18.43 -20.33 2.03
CA TRP A 360 18.20 -21.39 3.01
C TRP A 360 17.20 -22.45 2.52
N ARG A 361 16.19 -22.03 1.80
CA ARG A 361 15.17 -22.87 1.18
C ARG A 361 14.77 -22.27 -0.16
N PRO A 362 15.37 -22.70 -1.28
CA PRO A 362 15.14 -22.11 -2.61
C PRO A 362 13.68 -22.08 -3.05
N ASP A 363 12.90 -23.07 -2.66
CA ASP A 363 11.47 -23.24 -3.00
C ASP A 363 10.51 -22.64 -1.99
N VAL A 364 10.98 -21.91 -0.95
CA VAL A 364 10.06 -21.37 0.06
C VAL A 364 9.01 -20.46 -0.59
N PRO A 365 7.71 -20.74 -0.40
CA PRO A 365 6.66 -19.93 -1.00
C PRO A 365 6.55 -18.59 -0.25
N ILE A 366 7.20 -17.56 -0.77
CA ILE A 366 7.32 -16.23 -0.16
C ILE A 366 6.37 -15.22 -0.79
N LEU A 367 5.73 -14.42 0.06
CA LEU A 367 5.07 -13.16 -0.28
C LEU A 367 5.86 -12.06 0.42
N ALA A 368 6.67 -11.31 -0.33
CA ALA A 368 7.51 -10.31 0.28
C ALA A 368 7.31 -8.93 -0.34
N GLU A 369 7.21 -7.94 0.54
CA GLU A 369 7.37 -6.53 0.25
C GLU A 369 8.76 -6.10 0.71
N THR A 370 9.55 -5.55 -0.22
CA THR A 370 10.97 -5.32 0.03
C THR A 370 11.35 -3.86 -0.23
N SER A 371 12.64 -3.60 -0.26
CA SER A 371 13.31 -2.29 -0.37
C SER A 371 12.69 -1.32 -1.38
N GLY A 372 12.93 -0.01 -1.17
CA GLY A 372 12.51 1.06 -2.07
C GLY A 372 13.62 2.11 -2.29
N LYS A 373 13.72 2.65 -3.50
CA LYS A 373 14.52 3.84 -3.81
C LYS A 373 13.63 4.85 -4.51
N ASN A 374 12.77 5.47 -3.70
CA ASN A 374 11.64 6.23 -4.21
C ASN A 374 12.02 7.67 -4.55
N ALA A 375 11.52 8.17 -5.66
CA ALA A 375 11.76 9.52 -6.13
C ALA A 375 10.48 10.32 -6.28
N ILE A 376 10.55 11.63 -6.00
CA ILE A 376 9.55 12.63 -6.36
C ILE A 376 10.10 13.49 -7.50
N ILE A 377 9.41 13.52 -8.62
CA ILE A 377 9.68 14.42 -9.74
C ILE A 377 8.93 15.72 -9.50
N ILE A 378 9.60 16.88 -9.70
CA ILE A 378 9.00 18.20 -9.57
C ILE A 378 9.21 18.95 -10.89
N THR A 379 8.11 19.24 -11.61
CA THR A 379 8.13 19.94 -12.90
C THR A 379 7.98 21.46 -12.73
N PRO A 380 8.27 22.26 -13.77
CA PRO A 380 7.98 23.68 -13.74
C PRO A 380 6.49 24.05 -13.54
N SER A 381 5.59 23.12 -13.87
CA SER A 381 4.12 23.28 -13.69
C SER A 381 3.67 23.00 -12.26
N ALA A 382 4.57 22.58 -11.36
CA ALA A 382 4.23 22.23 -9.98
C ALA A 382 3.88 23.48 -9.14
N ASP A 383 3.03 23.25 -8.13
CA ASP A 383 2.96 24.15 -6.98
C ASP A 383 4.20 23.92 -6.10
N ILE A 384 5.14 24.85 -6.16
CA ILE A 384 6.45 24.68 -5.50
C ILE A 384 6.31 24.64 -3.98
N ASP A 385 5.40 25.40 -3.40
CA ASP A 385 5.22 25.44 -1.94
C ASP A 385 4.67 24.10 -1.43
N LEU A 386 3.67 23.54 -2.13
CA LEU A 386 3.15 22.20 -1.84
C LEU A 386 4.21 21.12 -2.08
N ALA A 387 4.94 21.21 -3.20
CA ALA A 387 5.97 20.24 -3.56
C ALA A 387 7.10 20.15 -2.51
N VAL A 388 7.55 21.29 -1.98
CA VAL A 388 8.56 21.31 -0.91
C VAL A 388 8.01 20.71 0.38
N ALA A 389 6.79 21.06 0.79
CA ALA A 389 6.18 20.52 2.01
C ALA A 389 6.00 19.00 1.95
N ASP A 390 5.49 18.49 0.83
CA ASP A 390 5.28 17.05 0.62
C ASP A 390 6.60 16.28 0.46
N LEU A 391 7.60 16.87 -0.20
CA LEU A 391 8.95 16.29 -0.31
C LEU A 391 9.59 16.11 1.06
N VAL A 392 9.58 17.16 1.88
CA VAL A 392 10.19 17.15 3.23
C VAL A 392 9.49 16.16 4.13
N ARG A 393 8.14 16.15 4.13
CA ARG A 393 7.36 15.17 4.89
C ARG A 393 7.65 13.74 4.43
N SER A 394 7.75 13.52 3.11
CA SER A 394 8.00 12.19 2.54
C SER A 394 9.43 11.70 2.78
N ALA A 395 10.42 12.60 2.83
CA ALA A 395 11.82 12.23 3.01
C ALA A 395 12.19 11.99 4.48
N PHE A 396 11.62 12.76 5.41
CA PHE A 396 12.14 12.83 6.77
C PHE A 396 11.17 12.34 7.86
N GLY A 397 9.90 12.06 7.53
CA GLY A 397 8.98 11.41 8.46
C GLY A 397 9.56 10.07 8.93
N HIS A 398 9.48 9.79 10.24
CA HIS A 398 10.11 8.63 10.89
C HIS A 398 11.61 8.53 10.62
N ALA A 399 12.32 9.67 10.62
CA ALA A 399 13.74 9.77 10.28
C ALA A 399 14.13 9.11 8.94
N GLY A 400 13.22 9.16 7.93
CA GLY A 400 13.45 8.53 6.63
C GLY A 400 13.42 6.99 6.65
N GLN A 401 13.00 6.37 7.77
CA GLN A 401 12.97 4.92 7.98
C GLN A 401 11.63 4.29 7.54
N LYS A 402 11.10 4.73 6.40
CA LYS A 402 9.92 4.14 5.75
C LYS A 402 10.31 3.55 4.41
N CYS A 403 9.80 2.36 4.09
CA CYS A 403 10.00 1.76 2.76
C CYS A 403 9.52 2.69 1.62
N SER A 404 8.49 3.52 1.90
CA SER A 404 7.92 4.51 0.99
C SER A 404 8.59 5.89 1.06
N ALA A 405 9.61 6.12 1.91
CA ALA A 405 10.24 7.43 2.05
C ALA A 405 10.85 7.93 0.73
N ALA A 406 10.70 9.23 0.44
CA ALA A 406 11.38 9.86 -0.67
C ALA A 406 12.88 9.95 -0.37
N SER A 407 13.70 9.27 -1.13
CA SER A 407 15.17 9.33 -1.01
C SER A 407 15.81 10.11 -2.15
N LEU A 408 15.03 10.45 -3.19
CA LEU A 408 15.44 11.25 -4.33
C LEU A 408 14.39 12.32 -4.66
N ALA A 409 14.84 13.53 -4.97
CA ALA A 409 14.08 14.58 -5.64
C ALA A 409 14.68 14.81 -7.03
N ILE A 410 13.89 14.66 -8.09
CA ILE A 410 14.32 14.88 -9.47
C ILE A 410 13.69 16.18 -9.98
N LEU A 411 14.49 17.22 -10.12
CA LEU A 411 14.06 18.57 -10.48
C LEU A 411 14.14 18.78 -11.98
N VAL A 412 13.01 19.16 -12.61
CA VAL A 412 12.91 19.31 -14.07
C VAL A 412 13.09 20.76 -14.49
N GLY A 413 13.85 20.99 -15.54
CA GLY A 413 13.95 22.27 -16.24
C GLY A 413 14.31 23.45 -15.34
N SER A 414 13.47 24.48 -15.29
CA SER A 414 13.72 25.69 -14.51
C SER A 414 13.70 25.47 -12.98
N VAL A 415 13.02 24.42 -12.49
CA VAL A 415 13.02 24.07 -11.05
C VAL A 415 14.43 23.65 -10.62
N ALA A 416 15.17 22.96 -11.48
CA ALA A 416 16.53 22.48 -11.21
C ALA A 416 17.55 23.60 -10.93
N THR A 417 17.21 24.84 -11.29
CA THR A 417 18.06 26.03 -11.07
C THR A 417 17.36 27.10 -10.24
N SER A 418 16.22 26.79 -9.65
CA SER A 418 15.40 27.74 -8.89
C SER A 418 15.99 28.02 -7.51
N ALA A 419 16.53 29.24 -7.34
CA ALA A 419 16.99 29.69 -6.02
C ALA A 419 15.84 29.81 -5.00
N ARG A 420 14.59 29.98 -5.46
CA ARG A 420 13.40 29.96 -4.59
C ARG A 420 13.21 28.56 -4.02
N PHE A 421 13.19 27.54 -4.87
CA PHE A 421 13.04 26.15 -4.45
C PHE A 421 14.12 25.75 -3.44
N GLU A 422 15.40 26.04 -3.75
CA GLU A 422 16.52 25.71 -2.83
C GLU A 422 16.35 26.37 -1.47
N ARG A 423 16.02 27.67 -1.41
CA ARG A 423 15.81 28.38 -0.12
C ARG A 423 14.65 27.77 0.66
N GLN A 424 13.50 27.54 0.02
CA GLN A 424 12.34 26.95 0.68
C GLN A 424 12.64 25.54 1.22
N LEU A 425 13.36 24.72 0.45
CA LEU A 425 13.78 23.40 0.88
C LEU A 425 14.71 23.45 2.09
N VAL A 426 15.72 24.34 2.06
CA VAL A 426 16.63 24.54 3.19
C VAL A 426 15.88 24.97 4.45
N ASP A 427 15.00 25.98 4.32
CA ASP A 427 14.21 26.48 5.43
C ASP A 427 13.29 25.40 6.01
N ALA A 428 12.59 24.65 5.17
CA ALA A 428 11.70 23.59 5.59
C ALA A 428 12.44 22.44 6.29
N VAL A 429 13.62 22.05 5.81
CA VAL A 429 14.43 20.98 6.39
C VAL A 429 15.07 21.41 7.72
N THR A 430 15.65 22.60 7.78
CA THR A 430 16.38 23.08 8.98
C THR A 430 15.47 23.47 10.14
N THR A 431 14.18 23.69 9.89
CA THR A 431 13.18 23.97 10.92
C THR A 431 12.52 22.74 11.51
N LEU A 432 12.78 21.53 10.97
CA LEU A 432 12.26 20.30 11.54
C LEU A 432 12.79 20.06 12.96
N ARG A 433 11.89 19.82 13.90
CA ARG A 433 12.26 19.50 15.30
C ARG A 433 12.66 18.04 15.40
N VAL A 434 13.95 17.81 15.58
CA VAL A 434 14.53 16.48 15.81
C VAL A 434 14.66 16.24 17.30
N GLY A 435 14.22 15.08 17.79
CA GLY A 435 14.29 14.79 19.23
C GLY A 435 13.72 13.44 19.63
N SER A 436 13.52 13.27 20.92
CA SER A 436 12.91 12.06 21.48
C SER A 436 11.44 11.93 21.04
N ALA A 437 11.00 10.73 20.71
CA ALA A 437 9.59 10.43 20.46
C ALA A 437 8.67 10.69 21.68
N LEU A 438 9.23 10.80 22.88
CA LEU A 438 8.50 11.11 24.11
C LEU A 438 8.23 12.62 24.29
N ASP A 439 8.74 13.46 23.40
CA ASP A 439 8.38 14.88 23.33
C ASP A 439 7.31 15.08 22.26
N ALA A 440 6.14 15.57 22.66
CA ALA A 440 5.01 15.80 21.76
C ALA A 440 5.28 16.81 20.63
N THR A 441 6.37 17.58 20.72
CA THR A 441 6.78 18.56 19.70
C THR A 441 7.76 18.02 18.67
N THR A 442 8.29 16.81 18.87
CA THR A 442 9.19 16.15 17.94
C THR A 442 8.48 15.81 16.63
N VAL A 443 9.12 16.15 15.52
CA VAL A 443 8.68 15.82 14.16
C VAL A 443 9.52 14.69 13.57
N VAL A 444 10.83 14.72 13.79
CA VAL A 444 11.76 13.67 13.35
C VAL A 444 12.29 12.96 14.60
N GLY A 445 11.87 11.72 14.78
CA GLY A 445 12.28 10.85 15.88
C GLY A 445 13.71 10.27 15.70
N PRO A 446 14.14 9.40 16.62
CA PRO A 446 15.44 8.74 16.53
C PRO A 446 15.45 7.66 15.41
N LEU A 447 16.67 7.32 14.99
CA LEU A 447 16.92 6.05 14.31
C LEU A 447 16.67 4.90 15.29
N ILE A 448 16.25 3.74 14.76
CA ILE A 448 16.02 2.54 15.58
C ILE A 448 17.31 2.03 16.26
N GLU A 449 18.45 2.23 15.60
CA GLU A 449 19.77 1.85 16.06
C GLU A 449 20.77 2.96 15.66
N PRO A 450 21.96 3.04 16.29
CA PRO A 450 22.99 3.99 15.88
C PRO A 450 23.32 3.86 14.40
N ALA A 451 23.47 5.00 13.71
CA ALA A 451 23.84 4.99 12.30
C ALA A 451 25.14 4.22 12.07
N ALA A 452 25.12 3.23 11.19
CA ALA A 452 26.24 2.36 10.88
C ALA A 452 26.28 2.01 9.38
N GLY A 453 27.39 1.43 8.93
CA GLY A 453 27.56 0.89 7.59
C GLY A 453 27.17 1.88 6.49
N LYS A 454 26.28 1.44 5.57
CA LYS A 454 25.88 2.25 4.42
C LYS A 454 25.15 3.55 4.83
N LEU A 455 24.35 3.52 5.91
CA LEU A 455 23.63 4.72 6.36
C LEU A 455 24.61 5.77 6.92
N LEU A 456 25.56 5.37 7.77
CA LEU A 456 26.58 6.29 8.27
C LEU A 456 27.40 6.89 7.11
N GLY A 457 27.78 6.07 6.12
CA GLY A 457 28.44 6.55 4.92
C GLY A 457 27.59 7.60 4.17
N ALA A 458 26.28 7.36 4.01
CA ALA A 458 25.40 8.31 3.34
C ALA A 458 25.22 9.62 4.11
N LEU A 459 25.34 9.61 5.44
CA LEU A 459 25.25 10.80 6.30
C LEU A 459 26.55 11.58 6.43
N THR A 460 27.71 11.00 6.08
CA THR A 460 29.01 11.62 6.37
C THR A 460 29.94 11.73 5.17
N VAL A 461 29.67 10.99 4.08
CA VAL A 461 30.56 10.93 2.92
C VAL A 461 29.82 11.34 1.66
N LEU A 462 30.39 12.24 0.87
CA LEU A 462 29.92 12.64 -0.45
C LEU A 462 30.74 11.93 -1.54
N GLU A 463 30.08 11.60 -2.65
CA GLU A 463 30.78 11.15 -3.86
C GLU A 463 31.34 12.32 -4.66
N GLU A 464 32.23 12.04 -5.63
CA GLU A 464 32.81 13.08 -6.48
C GLU A 464 31.71 13.85 -7.23
N GLY A 465 31.74 15.16 -7.11
CA GLY A 465 30.75 16.05 -7.72
C GLY A 465 29.49 16.31 -6.89
N GLU A 466 29.33 15.64 -5.76
CA GLU A 466 28.27 15.94 -4.79
C GLU A 466 28.70 17.00 -3.79
N ASP A 467 27.75 17.77 -3.27
CA ASP A 467 27.94 18.66 -2.13
C ASP A 467 26.67 18.68 -1.24
N TRP A 468 26.81 19.18 0.00
CA TRP A 468 25.68 19.35 0.90
C TRP A 468 24.91 20.64 0.60
N LEU A 469 23.62 20.53 0.34
CA LEU A 469 22.70 21.66 0.45
C LEU A 469 22.33 21.90 1.91
N VAL A 470 22.08 20.80 2.68
CA VAL A 470 21.95 20.80 4.14
C VAL A 470 22.78 19.63 4.66
N GLU A 471 23.85 19.93 5.42
CA GLU A 471 24.72 18.91 6.00
C GLU A 471 24.09 18.29 7.24
N PRO A 472 23.91 16.95 7.29
CA PRO A 472 23.36 16.29 8.47
C PRO A 472 24.37 16.29 9.61
N GLN A 473 23.87 16.47 10.84
CA GLN A 473 24.69 16.50 12.04
C GLN A 473 24.22 15.45 13.05
N PRO A 474 25.13 14.72 13.74
CA PRO A 474 24.76 13.92 14.89
C PRO A 474 24.36 14.83 16.06
N LEU A 475 23.22 14.59 16.67
CA LEU A 475 22.64 15.42 17.71
C LEU A 475 22.76 14.82 19.12
N ASP A 476 23.17 13.56 19.21
CA ASP A 476 23.38 12.86 20.48
C ASP A 476 24.67 12.02 20.46
N ALA A 477 25.09 11.60 21.65
CA ALA A 477 26.28 10.75 21.81
C ALA A 477 26.03 9.27 21.47
N THR A 478 24.77 8.85 21.37
CA THR A 478 24.41 7.46 21.03
C THR A 478 24.48 7.20 19.54
N GLY A 479 24.44 8.25 18.70
CA GLY A 479 24.41 8.15 17.24
C GLY A 479 23.04 7.79 16.68
N THR A 480 21.98 7.93 17.48
CA THR A 480 20.60 7.66 17.06
C THR A 480 19.84 8.91 16.61
N LEU A 481 20.22 10.09 17.09
CA LEU A 481 19.60 11.35 16.66
C LEU A 481 20.47 12.07 15.61
N TRP A 482 19.91 12.27 14.44
CA TRP A 482 20.56 12.98 13.33
C TRP A 482 19.64 14.07 12.78
N SER A 483 20.21 15.24 12.50
CA SER A 483 19.48 16.23 11.71
C SER A 483 19.33 15.72 10.27
N PRO A 484 18.19 16.05 9.58
CA PRO A 484 18.03 15.69 8.18
C PRO A 484 19.10 16.29 7.27
N GLY A 485 19.57 15.49 6.30
CA GLY A 485 20.56 15.90 5.32
C GLY A 485 20.02 15.98 3.90
N VAL A 486 20.48 16.98 3.13
CA VAL A 486 20.15 17.08 1.70
C VAL A 486 21.44 17.23 0.91
N ARG A 487 21.73 16.26 0.06
CA ARG A 487 22.85 16.32 -0.88
C ARG A 487 22.37 16.70 -2.28
N ARG A 488 23.17 17.43 -3.02
CA ARG A 488 22.94 17.75 -4.44
C ARG A 488 24.10 17.25 -5.30
N GLY A 489 23.90 17.22 -6.60
CA GLY A 489 24.89 16.70 -7.53
C GLY A 489 24.83 15.18 -7.74
N VAL A 490 23.78 14.51 -7.24
CA VAL A 490 23.57 13.08 -7.46
C VAL A 490 23.39 12.82 -8.95
N VAL A 491 24.19 11.89 -9.50
CA VAL A 491 24.17 11.56 -10.93
C VAL A 491 23.58 10.18 -11.20
N ALA A 492 23.12 9.98 -12.44
CA ALA A 492 22.58 8.70 -12.89
C ALA A 492 23.57 7.55 -12.65
N GLY A 493 23.12 6.46 -12.07
CA GLY A 493 23.90 5.25 -11.80
C GLY A 493 24.89 5.33 -10.63
N SER A 494 24.99 6.47 -9.94
CA SER A 494 25.81 6.59 -8.73
C SER A 494 25.28 5.68 -7.60
N ALA A 495 26.10 5.44 -6.58
CA ALA A 495 25.69 4.65 -5.43
C ALA A 495 24.49 5.30 -4.73
N PHE A 496 24.48 6.64 -4.60
CA PHE A 496 23.35 7.32 -3.98
C PHE A 496 22.06 7.22 -4.83
N HIS A 497 22.16 7.19 -6.15
CA HIS A 497 20.99 7.02 -7.03
C HIS A 497 20.35 5.64 -6.87
N THR A 498 21.12 4.58 -6.68
CA THR A 498 20.64 3.19 -6.82
C THR A 498 20.50 2.42 -5.50
N THR A 499 21.08 2.92 -4.39
CA THR A 499 21.11 2.24 -3.08
C THR A 499 20.09 2.84 -2.12
N GLU A 500 19.32 1.97 -1.44
CA GLU A 500 18.47 2.35 -0.31
C GLU A 500 19.30 2.52 0.96
N TYR A 501 19.22 3.68 1.62
CA TYR A 501 19.95 3.97 2.86
C TYR A 501 19.10 3.88 4.12
N PHE A 502 17.79 4.08 4.01
CA PHE A 502 16.80 3.92 5.07
C PHE A 502 17.05 4.85 6.28
N GLY A 503 17.27 6.13 6.01
CA GLY A 503 17.58 7.14 7.02
C GLY A 503 17.32 8.57 6.53
N PRO A 504 17.61 9.61 7.35
CA PRO A 504 17.21 10.99 7.11
C PRO A 504 18.13 11.71 6.11
N VAL A 505 18.26 11.17 4.90
CA VAL A 505 19.11 11.77 3.85
C VAL A 505 18.38 11.72 2.50
N LEU A 506 18.28 12.90 1.85
CA LEU A 506 17.66 13.11 0.54
C LEU A 506 18.71 13.49 -0.49
N GLY A 507 18.63 12.93 -1.70
CA GLY A 507 19.47 13.31 -2.85
C GLY A 507 18.70 14.11 -3.88
N ILE A 508 19.31 15.18 -4.42
CA ILE A 508 18.76 15.99 -5.51
C ILE A 508 19.44 15.60 -6.81
N MET A 509 18.65 15.23 -7.80
CA MET A 509 19.04 15.04 -9.19
C MET A 509 18.42 16.12 -10.07
N ARG A 510 18.98 16.35 -11.23
CA ARG A 510 18.50 17.33 -12.22
C ARG A 510 18.18 16.64 -13.54
N ALA A 511 17.09 17.06 -14.16
CA ALA A 511 16.68 16.63 -15.48
C ALA A 511 16.28 17.84 -16.32
N ARG A 512 16.46 17.75 -17.64
CA ARG A 512 16.08 18.83 -18.55
C ARG A 512 14.62 18.78 -18.92
N THR A 513 14.06 17.55 -19.03
CA THR A 513 12.68 17.27 -19.42
C THR A 513 12.05 16.25 -18.49
N LEU A 514 10.72 16.08 -18.57
CA LEU A 514 9.99 15.06 -17.81
C LEU A 514 10.39 13.64 -18.23
N GLU A 515 10.67 13.42 -19.53
CA GLU A 515 11.12 12.12 -20.04
C GLU A 515 12.46 11.72 -19.42
N GLU A 516 13.44 12.63 -19.36
CA GLU A 516 14.74 12.38 -18.71
C GLU A 516 14.56 12.13 -17.21
N ALA A 517 13.67 12.86 -16.53
CA ALA A 517 13.37 12.65 -15.13
C ALA A 517 12.74 11.27 -14.87
N LEU A 518 11.86 10.84 -15.75
CA LEU A 518 11.21 9.53 -15.70
C LEU A 518 12.20 8.39 -15.96
N GLU A 519 13.13 8.56 -16.90
CA GLU A 519 14.23 7.61 -17.12
C GLU A 519 15.08 7.44 -15.85
N LEU A 520 15.45 8.54 -15.19
CA LEU A 520 16.17 8.50 -13.91
C LEU A 520 15.35 7.81 -12.82
N GLN A 521 14.07 8.11 -12.69
CA GLN A 521 13.18 7.48 -11.69
C GLN A 521 13.04 5.97 -11.93
N ASN A 522 12.91 5.54 -13.18
CA ASN A 522 12.77 4.14 -13.56
C ASN A 522 14.10 3.35 -13.55
N ALA A 523 15.26 4.01 -13.57
CA ALA A 523 16.57 3.35 -13.64
C ALA A 523 16.97 2.63 -12.34
N THR A 524 16.24 2.87 -11.22
CA THR A 524 16.50 2.16 -9.96
C THR A 524 16.02 0.71 -10.03
N PRO A 525 16.67 -0.24 -9.33
CA PRO A 525 16.24 -1.63 -9.30
C PRO A 525 14.92 -1.85 -8.56
N PHE A 526 14.38 -0.82 -7.94
CA PHE A 526 13.17 -0.84 -7.12
C PHE A 526 12.02 -0.10 -7.81
N GLY A 527 10.78 -0.39 -7.39
CA GLY A 527 9.58 0.24 -7.90
C GLY A 527 8.45 0.18 -6.87
N LEU A 528 8.70 0.69 -5.64
CA LEU A 528 7.71 0.66 -4.57
C LEU A 528 6.77 1.86 -4.68
N THR A 529 7.25 3.07 -4.38
CA THR A 529 6.48 4.30 -4.52
C THR A 529 7.15 5.27 -5.48
N ALA A 530 6.35 6.11 -6.13
CA ALA A 530 6.82 7.17 -7.00
C ALA A 530 5.90 8.39 -6.88
N GLY A 531 6.46 9.59 -6.93
CA GLY A 531 5.72 10.85 -6.86
C GLY A 531 5.96 11.76 -8.04
N LEU A 532 4.94 12.55 -8.37
CA LEU A 532 5.01 13.65 -9.32
C LEU A 532 4.30 14.87 -8.74
N HIS A 533 4.94 16.03 -8.78
CA HIS A 533 4.30 17.32 -8.61
C HIS A 533 4.22 18.04 -9.96
N SER A 534 3.00 18.21 -10.45
CA SER A 534 2.63 18.95 -11.67
C SER A 534 1.15 19.33 -11.63
N LEU A 535 0.84 20.51 -12.09
CA LEU A 535 -0.54 20.97 -12.34
C LEU A 535 -0.94 20.81 -13.81
N ASP A 536 -0.05 20.31 -14.66
CA ASP A 536 -0.32 20.06 -16.08
C ASP A 536 -0.88 18.63 -16.26
N PRO A 537 -2.15 18.46 -16.72
CA PRO A 537 -2.73 17.14 -16.93
C PRO A 537 -2.00 16.27 -17.95
N ASP A 538 -1.37 16.88 -18.98
CA ASP A 538 -0.63 16.14 -20.01
C ASP A 538 0.67 15.54 -19.43
N GLU A 539 1.39 16.31 -18.60
CA GLU A 539 2.54 15.81 -17.84
C GLU A 539 2.14 14.67 -16.90
N VAL A 540 1.02 14.83 -16.18
CA VAL A 540 0.51 13.80 -15.26
C VAL A 540 0.13 12.54 -16.03
N GLY A 541 -0.62 12.65 -17.12
CA GLY A 541 -1.03 11.52 -17.96
C GLY A 541 0.18 10.78 -18.53
N TYR A 542 1.16 11.51 -19.08
CA TYR A 542 2.39 10.92 -19.61
C TYR A 542 3.16 10.15 -18.53
N TRP A 543 3.36 10.75 -17.35
CA TRP A 543 4.05 10.09 -16.24
C TRP A 543 3.33 8.83 -15.77
N LEU A 544 2.00 8.89 -15.58
CA LEU A 544 1.19 7.75 -15.16
C LEU A 544 1.27 6.55 -16.10
N ASP A 545 1.48 6.79 -17.40
CA ASP A 545 1.58 5.72 -18.40
C ASP A 545 2.96 5.04 -18.44
N HIS A 546 4.02 5.73 -17.99
CA HIS A 546 5.39 5.25 -18.19
C HIS A 546 6.16 4.94 -16.89
N VAL A 547 5.65 5.38 -15.72
CA VAL A 547 6.32 5.11 -14.44
C VAL A 547 6.24 3.64 -14.03
N GLU A 548 7.38 3.10 -13.56
CA GLU A 548 7.52 1.69 -13.18
C GLU A 548 7.52 1.49 -11.66
N ALA A 549 6.43 1.87 -11.01
CA ALA A 549 6.23 1.67 -9.58
C ALA A 549 4.82 1.16 -9.26
N GLY A 550 4.68 0.51 -8.11
CA GLY A 550 3.42 -0.06 -7.68
C GLY A 550 2.47 0.98 -7.10
N ASN A 551 2.97 1.97 -6.34
CA ASN A 551 2.16 3.02 -5.73
C ASN A 551 2.57 4.39 -6.26
N LEU A 552 1.61 5.11 -6.84
CA LEU A 552 1.81 6.38 -7.53
C LEU A 552 1.08 7.51 -6.80
N TYR A 553 1.75 8.64 -6.64
CA TYR A 553 1.23 9.79 -5.92
C TYR A 553 1.41 11.06 -6.73
N VAL A 554 0.32 11.81 -6.94
CA VAL A 554 0.33 13.07 -7.70
C VAL A 554 -0.10 14.21 -6.80
N ASN A 555 0.72 15.26 -6.71
CA ASN A 555 0.51 16.47 -5.91
C ASN A 555 0.20 16.17 -4.45
N ARG A 556 0.95 15.22 -3.88
CA ARG A 556 0.88 14.84 -2.46
C ARG A 556 2.15 14.10 -2.03
N GLY A 557 2.31 13.92 -0.72
CA GLY A 557 3.36 13.08 -0.17
C GLY A 557 3.21 11.61 -0.59
N ILE A 558 4.33 10.88 -0.68
CA ILE A 558 4.40 9.49 -1.14
C ILE A 558 4.40 8.45 -0.02
N THR A 559 4.16 8.86 1.20
CA THR A 559 4.08 8.01 2.40
C THR A 559 2.66 7.97 2.97
N GLY A 560 2.32 6.94 3.76
CA GLY A 560 1.02 6.85 4.43
C GLY A 560 -0.07 6.28 3.52
N ALA A 561 0.13 5.07 3.00
CA ALA A 561 -0.91 4.32 2.30
C ALA A 561 -2.06 3.96 3.25
N ILE A 562 -3.28 3.95 2.74
CA ILE A 562 -4.50 3.63 3.49
C ILE A 562 -5.11 2.36 2.88
N VAL A 563 -5.47 1.40 3.74
CA VAL A 563 -6.10 0.12 3.34
C VAL A 563 -7.30 0.39 2.43
N ARG A 564 -7.44 -0.37 1.36
CA ARG A 564 -8.43 -0.24 0.31
C ARG A 564 -8.22 0.96 -0.63
N ARG A 565 -7.93 2.17 -0.12
CA ARG A 565 -7.75 3.38 -0.96
C ARG A 565 -6.45 3.34 -1.75
N GLN A 566 -5.35 2.97 -1.08
CA GLN A 566 -4.03 2.84 -1.68
C GLN A 566 -3.42 1.48 -1.33
N PRO A 567 -3.95 0.36 -1.86
CA PRO A 567 -3.34 -0.94 -1.63
C PRO A 567 -1.84 -0.89 -1.89
N PHE A 568 -1.04 -1.41 -0.94
CA PHE A 568 0.39 -1.19 -0.93
C PHE A 568 1.17 -2.41 -1.42
N GLY A 569 2.11 -2.21 -2.32
CA GLY A 569 2.98 -3.24 -2.86
C GLY A 569 3.75 -2.77 -4.08
N GLY A 570 4.99 -3.25 -4.23
CA GLY A 570 5.95 -2.79 -5.22
C GLY A 570 6.00 -3.59 -6.51
N TRP A 571 6.77 -3.06 -7.44
CA TRP A 571 7.23 -3.73 -8.67
C TRP A 571 8.74 -3.95 -8.58
N LYS A 572 9.34 -4.62 -9.56
CA LYS A 572 10.78 -4.93 -9.61
C LYS A 572 11.22 -5.62 -8.29
N ARG A 573 12.40 -5.26 -7.77
CA ARG A 573 12.94 -5.78 -6.49
C ARG A 573 12.24 -5.27 -5.23
N SER A 574 11.19 -4.45 -5.36
CA SER A 574 10.35 -4.09 -4.21
C SER A 574 9.29 -5.13 -3.90
N SER A 575 9.24 -6.24 -4.64
CA SER A 575 8.34 -7.36 -4.40
C SER A 575 9.01 -8.67 -4.79
N VAL A 576 8.89 -9.71 -3.97
CA VAL A 576 9.44 -11.06 -4.23
C VAL A 576 8.32 -12.10 -4.15
N GLY A 577 8.29 -12.99 -5.14
CA GLY A 577 7.27 -14.03 -5.27
C GLY A 577 6.03 -13.54 -6.04
N GLY A 578 4.93 -14.29 -5.92
CA GLY A 578 3.65 -14.00 -6.60
C GLY A 578 2.74 -13.09 -5.76
N SER A 579 3.29 -12.09 -5.10
CA SER A 579 2.51 -11.22 -4.21
C SER A 579 1.60 -10.25 -4.99
N THR A 580 0.46 -9.96 -4.36
CA THR A 580 -0.48 -8.89 -4.69
C THR A 580 -0.44 -7.84 -3.58
N LYS A 581 -1.08 -6.69 -3.79
CA LYS A 581 -0.97 -5.56 -2.86
C LYS A 581 -1.66 -5.81 -1.53
N ALA A 582 -0.97 -5.58 -0.41
CA ALA A 582 -1.56 -5.58 0.93
C ALA A 582 -2.66 -4.51 1.04
N GLY A 583 -3.77 -4.84 1.71
CA GLY A 583 -4.96 -3.98 1.74
C GLY A 583 -5.71 -3.91 0.41
N GLY A 584 -5.36 -4.76 -0.56
CA GLY A 584 -6.02 -4.89 -1.86
C GLY A 584 -6.93 -6.12 -1.96
N PRO A 585 -7.74 -6.19 -3.03
CA PRO A 585 -8.78 -7.22 -3.19
C PRO A 585 -8.24 -8.63 -3.42
N SER A 586 -7.01 -8.75 -3.92
CA SER A 586 -6.41 -10.04 -4.29
C SER A 586 -5.43 -10.58 -3.23
N TYR A 587 -5.15 -9.83 -2.16
CA TYR A 587 -4.09 -10.19 -1.22
C TYR A 587 -4.35 -11.52 -0.48
N VAL A 588 -5.58 -11.72 0.00
CA VAL A 588 -5.95 -12.94 0.75
C VAL A 588 -5.86 -14.20 -0.13
N MET A 589 -6.00 -14.06 -1.46
CA MET A 589 -5.84 -15.18 -2.42
C MET A 589 -4.44 -15.80 -2.36
N GLY A 590 -3.42 -15.03 -1.99
CA GLY A 590 -2.04 -15.49 -1.86
C GLY A 590 -1.81 -16.50 -0.73
N PHE A 591 -2.77 -16.69 0.19
CA PHE A 591 -2.66 -17.59 1.35
C PHE A 591 -3.32 -18.96 1.13
N GLY A 592 -3.51 -19.36 -0.11
CA GLY A 592 -4.06 -20.65 -0.46
C GLY A 592 -3.74 -21.08 -1.89
N SER A 593 -4.43 -22.11 -2.31
CA SER A 593 -4.40 -22.63 -3.67
C SER A 593 -5.82 -22.80 -4.20
N PHE A 594 -5.94 -22.86 -5.52
CA PHE A 594 -7.21 -23.06 -6.21
C PHE A 594 -7.21 -24.40 -6.93
N THR A 595 -8.32 -25.14 -6.79
CA THR A 595 -8.57 -26.36 -7.55
C THR A 595 -9.77 -26.17 -8.46
N PRO A 596 -9.74 -26.70 -9.71
CA PRO A 596 -10.84 -26.52 -10.64
C PRO A 596 -12.11 -27.25 -10.15
N VAL A 597 -13.27 -26.63 -10.36
CA VAL A 597 -14.55 -27.28 -10.17
C VAL A 597 -14.87 -28.12 -11.41
N VAL A 598 -15.09 -29.43 -11.20
CA VAL A 598 -15.53 -30.32 -12.27
C VAL A 598 -17.01 -30.03 -12.56
N ARG A 599 -17.31 -29.53 -13.75
CA ARG A 599 -18.71 -29.25 -14.17
C ARG A 599 -19.42 -30.55 -14.46
N THR A 600 -20.49 -30.80 -13.74
CA THR A 600 -21.37 -32.00 -13.96
C THR A 600 -22.50 -31.71 -14.94
N VAL A 601 -22.81 -30.42 -15.22
CA VAL A 601 -23.90 -29.99 -16.13
C VAL A 601 -23.32 -29.21 -17.30
N ARG A 602 -23.66 -29.62 -18.52
CA ARG A 602 -23.27 -28.92 -19.76
C ARG A 602 -24.27 -27.76 -19.98
N GLU A 603 -23.89 -26.57 -19.62
CA GLU A 603 -24.60 -25.36 -19.99
C GLU A 603 -24.15 -24.89 -21.38
N SER A 604 -25.08 -24.40 -22.21
CA SER A 604 -24.72 -23.72 -23.45
C SER A 604 -24.10 -22.36 -23.12
N LEU A 605 -22.76 -22.31 -23.05
CA LEU A 605 -22.03 -21.07 -22.80
C LEU A 605 -22.12 -20.14 -24.00
N SER A 606 -22.73 -18.97 -23.80
CA SER A 606 -22.70 -17.90 -24.80
C SER A 606 -21.36 -17.20 -24.81
N LEU A 607 -20.74 -17.13 -25.97
CA LEU A 607 -19.51 -16.32 -26.20
C LEU A 607 -19.81 -14.84 -26.46
N ARG A 608 -21.07 -14.43 -26.31
CA ARG A 608 -21.45 -13.02 -26.47
C ARG A 608 -20.75 -12.18 -25.41
N GLY A 609 -20.07 -11.12 -25.87
CA GLY A 609 -19.26 -10.24 -25.01
C GLY A 609 -17.81 -10.65 -24.84
N VAL A 610 -17.44 -11.92 -25.13
CA VAL A 610 -16.02 -12.31 -25.13
C VAL A 610 -15.26 -11.49 -26.17
N SER A 611 -14.11 -10.92 -25.78
CA SER A 611 -13.28 -10.07 -26.66
C SER A 611 -12.91 -10.80 -27.95
N ASP A 612 -12.79 -10.04 -29.05
CA ASP A 612 -12.45 -10.61 -30.35
C ASP A 612 -11.13 -11.39 -30.32
N GLY A 613 -10.15 -10.90 -29.58
CA GLY A 613 -8.88 -11.57 -29.42
C GLY A 613 -8.92 -12.90 -28.68
N ALA A 614 -9.69 -12.99 -27.61
CA ALA A 614 -9.87 -14.27 -26.91
C ALA A 614 -10.67 -15.26 -27.79
N ARG A 615 -11.63 -14.76 -28.56
CA ARG A 615 -12.43 -15.56 -29.50
C ARG A 615 -11.56 -16.12 -30.61
N GLU A 616 -10.67 -15.30 -31.20
CA GLU A 616 -9.72 -15.69 -32.24
C GLU A 616 -8.80 -16.84 -31.77
N VAL A 617 -8.23 -16.73 -30.58
CA VAL A 617 -7.39 -17.78 -29.96
C VAL A 617 -8.21 -19.04 -29.70
N LEU A 618 -9.44 -18.90 -29.20
CA LEU A 618 -10.35 -20.03 -28.94
C LEU A 618 -10.69 -20.79 -30.23
N GLU A 619 -11.08 -20.10 -31.30
CA GLU A 619 -11.42 -20.68 -32.60
C GLU A 619 -10.22 -21.38 -33.24
N ALA A 620 -9.05 -20.75 -33.19
CA ALA A 620 -7.82 -21.34 -33.71
C ALA A 620 -7.38 -22.59 -32.91
N SER A 621 -7.78 -22.73 -31.66
CA SER A 621 -7.41 -23.86 -30.82
C SER A 621 -8.36 -25.07 -30.96
N GLN A 622 -9.59 -24.85 -31.41
CA GLN A 622 -10.64 -25.88 -31.46
C GLN A 622 -10.22 -27.15 -32.22
N PRO A 623 -9.57 -27.09 -33.39
CA PRO A 623 -9.22 -28.30 -34.15
C PRO A 623 -8.18 -29.21 -33.45
N GLY A 624 -7.47 -28.68 -32.47
CA GLY A 624 -6.40 -29.38 -31.74
C GLY A 624 -6.80 -29.87 -30.34
N LEU A 625 -8.06 -29.69 -29.92
CA LEU A 625 -8.53 -30.04 -28.58
C LEU A 625 -9.64 -31.10 -28.63
N GLU A 626 -9.62 -32.04 -27.69
CA GLU A 626 -10.75 -32.91 -27.41
C GLU A 626 -11.95 -32.11 -26.87
N PHE A 627 -13.14 -32.66 -27.00
CA PHE A 627 -14.41 -31.96 -26.68
C PHE A 627 -14.43 -31.40 -25.23
N ASP A 628 -14.08 -32.24 -24.24
CA ASP A 628 -14.13 -31.82 -22.82
C ASP A 628 -13.07 -30.75 -22.51
N GLY A 629 -11.89 -30.85 -23.12
CA GLY A 629 -10.84 -29.84 -23.03
C GLY A 629 -11.25 -28.50 -23.64
N PHE A 630 -11.92 -28.55 -24.82
CA PHE A 630 -12.44 -27.36 -25.48
C PHE A 630 -13.58 -26.68 -24.70
N ASP A 631 -14.47 -27.47 -24.05
CA ASP A 631 -15.52 -26.91 -23.19
C ASP A 631 -14.96 -26.22 -21.94
N ALA A 632 -13.93 -26.79 -21.32
CA ALA A 632 -13.22 -26.15 -20.20
C ALA A 632 -12.55 -24.81 -20.62
N VAL A 633 -11.94 -24.76 -21.79
CA VAL A 633 -11.31 -23.55 -22.36
C VAL A 633 -12.37 -22.47 -22.66
N ARG A 634 -13.54 -22.87 -23.20
CA ARG A 634 -14.68 -21.95 -23.44
C ARG A 634 -15.21 -21.35 -22.13
N ALA A 635 -15.37 -22.19 -21.10
CA ALA A 635 -15.80 -21.72 -19.77
C ALA A 635 -14.80 -20.68 -19.24
N GLY A 636 -13.51 -20.93 -19.40
CA GLY A 636 -12.45 -20.00 -19.03
C GLY A 636 -12.54 -18.67 -19.78
N ALA A 637 -12.79 -18.69 -21.10
CA ALA A 637 -12.92 -17.46 -21.89
C ALA A 637 -14.09 -16.57 -21.41
N VAL A 638 -15.21 -17.18 -21.04
CA VAL A 638 -16.38 -16.46 -20.48
C VAL A 638 -16.07 -15.91 -19.09
N SER A 639 -15.41 -16.70 -18.23
CA SER A 639 -15.03 -16.28 -16.89
C SER A 639 -13.96 -15.17 -16.91
N ASP A 640 -12.98 -15.22 -17.84
CA ASP A 640 -11.99 -14.17 -18.04
C ASP A 640 -12.66 -12.85 -18.44
N GLN A 641 -13.63 -12.91 -19.36
CA GLN A 641 -14.34 -11.70 -19.78
C GLN A 641 -15.12 -11.09 -18.61
N ARG A 642 -15.82 -11.92 -17.82
CA ARG A 642 -16.54 -11.44 -16.62
C ARG A 642 -15.57 -10.83 -15.61
N ALA A 643 -14.49 -11.52 -15.25
CA ALA A 643 -13.49 -11.00 -14.33
C ALA A 643 -12.84 -9.71 -14.83
N TRP A 644 -12.70 -9.56 -16.14
CA TRP A 644 -12.22 -8.32 -16.74
C TRP A 644 -13.23 -7.18 -16.60
N ASP A 645 -14.47 -7.42 -16.95
CA ASP A 645 -15.51 -6.40 -16.91
C ASP A 645 -15.86 -5.96 -15.49
N ASP A 646 -15.80 -6.90 -14.53
CA ASP A 646 -16.14 -6.65 -13.12
C ASP A 646 -14.96 -6.08 -12.31
N GLU A 647 -13.68 -6.36 -12.71
CA GLU A 647 -12.53 -6.01 -11.86
C GLU A 647 -11.29 -5.54 -12.65
N PHE A 648 -10.72 -6.39 -13.52
CA PHE A 648 -9.36 -6.14 -14.04
C PHE A 648 -9.30 -5.10 -15.15
N GLY A 649 -10.37 -4.94 -15.91
CA GLY A 649 -10.48 -3.96 -17.00
C GLY A 649 -11.06 -2.62 -16.56
N VAL A 650 -11.49 -2.53 -15.32
CA VAL A 650 -12.08 -1.31 -14.76
C VAL A 650 -11.15 -0.73 -13.70
N ALA A 651 -10.80 0.54 -13.86
CA ALA A 651 -10.12 1.26 -12.79
C ALA A 651 -11.08 1.40 -11.60
N ARG A 652 -10.71 0.76 -10.49
CA ARG A 652 -11.49 0.88 -9.25
C ARG A 652 -11.21 2.23 -8.63
N ASP A 653 -12.20 3.10 -8.60
CA ASP A 653 -12.12 4.45 -8.09
C ASP A 653 -12.82 4.53 -6.71
N ASP A 654 -12.03 4.69 -5.66
CA ASP A 654 -12.47 4.96 -4.28
C ASP A 654 -12.27 6.46 -3.96
N SER A 655 -12.56 7.34 -4.92
CA SER A 655 -12.40 8.79 -4.80
C SER A 655 -13.24 9.37 -3.68
N GLN A 656 -12.69 10.39 -3.03
CA GLN A 656 -13.39 11.14 -2.00
C GLN A 656 -14.00 12.41 -2.59
N LEU A 657 -15.29 12.57 -2.37
CA LEU A 657 -15.98 13.83 -2.61
C LEU A 657 -15.74 14.75 -1.42
N GLY A 658 -15.46 16.01 -1.68
CA GLY A 658 -15.55 17.05 -0.67
C GLY A 658 -16.99 17.09 -0.16
N ALA A 659 -17.19 16.78 1.13
CA ALA A 659 -18.50 16.52 1.70
C ALA A 659 -19.50 17.68 1.55
N GLU A 660 -19.03 18.91 1.36
CA GLU A 660 -19.87 20.10 1.27
C GLU A 660 -20.19 20.53 -0.17
N PHE A 661 -19.46 20.07 -1.19
CA PHE A 661 -19.54 20.60 -2.55
C PHE A 661 -19.82 19.57 -3.64
N GLY A 662 -19.88 18.29 -3.32
CA GLY A 662 -20.10 17.23 -4.31
C GLY A 662 -18.96 17.08 -5.33
N GLU A 663 -17.80 17.72 -5.12
CA GLU A 663 -16.67 17.72 -6.03
C GLU A 663 -15.56 16.79 -5.54
N ILE A 664 -14.86 16.16 -6.47
CA ILE A 664 -13.76 15.23 -6.18
C ILE A 664 -12.54 16.02 -5.70
N VAL A 665 -12.10 15.76 -4.46
CA VAL A 665 -10.91 16.40 -3.86
C VAL A 665 -9.71 15.45 -3.80
N GLU A 666 -9.96 14.14 -3.73
CA GLU A 666 -8.92 13.11 -3.73
C GLU A 666 -9.38 11.93 -4.59
N ARG A 667 -8.53 11.45 -5.48
CA ARG A 667 -8.77 10.25 -6.28
C ARG A 667 -7.84 9.14 -5.83
N ASN A 668 -8.43 7.96 -5.58
CA ASN A 668 -7.70 6.75 -5.20
C ASN A 668 -8.15 5.63 -6.13
N VAL A 669 -7.29 5.29 -7.08
CA VAL A 669 -7.62 4.37 -8.16
C VAL A 669 -6.71 3.14 -8.09
N LEU A 670 -7.29 1.96 -8.01
CA LEU A 670 -6.59 0.69 -8.24
C LEU A 670 -6.83 0.24 -9.68
N ARG A 671 -5.74 0.07 -10.43
CA ARG A 671 -5.77 -0.40 -11.82
C ARG A 671 -4.80 -1.56 -12.03
N TYR A 672 -5.01 -2.28 -13.11
CA TYR A 672 -4.20 -3.43 -13.50
C TYR A 672 -3.46 -3.14 -14.80
N ARG A 673 -2.15 -3.39 -14.82
CA ARG A 673 -1.30 -3.18 -16.00
C ARG A 673 -0.79 -4.53 -16.52
N PRO A 674 -0.87 -4.81 -17.83
CA PRO A 674 -0.29 -6.01 -18.41
C PRO A 674 1.21 -6.13 -18.13
N THR A 675 1.71 -7.34 -17.93
CA THR A 675 3.14 -7.60 -17.71
C THR A 675 3.64 -8.71 -18.63
N ALA A 676 4.95 -8.70 -18.92
CA ALA A 676 5.57 -9.77 -19.68
C ALA A 676 5.69 -11.05 -18.84
N VAL A 677 5.33 -12.20 -19.44
CA VAL A 677 5.32 -13.51 -18.77
C VAL A 677 5.89 -14.59 -19.68
N THR A 678 6.78 -15.43 -19.15
CA THR A 678 7.15 -16.69 -19.80
C THR A 678 6.11 -17.75 -19.45
N VAL A 679 5.37 -18.23 -20.46
CA VAL A 679 4.43 -19.36 -20.30
C VAL A 679 5.17 -20.65 -20.60
N ARG A 680 5.31 -21.51 -19.61
CA ARG A 680 5.96 -22.82 -19.75
C ARG A 680 4.94 -23.94 -19.66
N ALA A 681 4.81 -24.76 -20.72
CA ALA A 681 4.14 -26.06 -20.65
C ALA A 681 5.21 -27.16 -20.58
N ALA A 682 5.26 -27.85 -19.44
CA ALA A 682 6.19 -28.92 -19.16
C ALA A 682 5.85 -30.21 -19.95
N GLU A 683 6.74 -31.20 -19.91
CA GLU A 683 6.47 -32.51 -20.49
C GLU A 683 5.21 -33.11 -19.89
N ARG A 684 4.32 -33.66 -20.72
CA ARG A 684 3.01 -34.25 -20.36
C ARG A 684 1.96 -33.25 -19.82
N ALA A 685 2.21 -31.94 -19.91
CA ALA A 685 1.16 -30.97 -19.60
C ALA A 685 -0.04 -31.16 -20.57
N PRO A 686 -1.30 -31.03 -20.11
CA PRO A 686 -2.46 -31.11 -21.00
C PRO A 686 -2.49 -29.93 -21.97
N THR A 687 -2.73 -30.19 -23.27
CA THR A 687 -2.77 -29.14 -24.29
C THR A 687 -3.85 -28.10 -24.01
N TYR A 688 -5.01 -28.51 -23.48
CA TYR A 688 -6.10 -27.58 -23.15
C TYR A 688 -5.70 -26.60 -22.04
N GLU A 689 -4.87 -26.99 -21.09
CA GLU A 689 -4.38 -26.12 -20.03
C GLU A 689 -3.45 -25.03 -20.61
N LEU A 690 -2.57 -25.40 -21.52
CA LEU A 690 -1.75 -24.42 -22.22
C LEU A 690 -2.64 -23.40 -22.98
N VAL A 691 -3.61 -23.88 -23.73
CA VAL A 691 -4.54 -23.01 -24.46
C VAL A 691 -5.33 -22.12 -23.51
N ARG A 692 -5.79 -22.68 -22.36
CA ARG A 692 -6.52 -21.92 -21.32
C ARG A 692 -5.67 -20.75 -20.79
N VAL A 693 -4.40 -21.00 -20.50
CA VAL A 693 -3.46 -19.98 -20.01
C VAL A 693 -3.16 -18.92 -21.07
N LEU A 694 -3.01 -19.33 -22.34
CA LEU A 694 -2.81 -18.39 -23.45
C LEU A 694 -4.03 -17.51 -23.71
N LEU A 695 -5.26 -18.03 -23.50
CA LEU A 695 -6.48 -17.21 -23.54
C LEU A 695 -6.48 -16.11 -22.47
N ALA A 696 -6.11 -16.45 -21.24
CA ALA A 696 -6.01 -15.46 -20.16
C ALA A 696 -4.96 -14.38 -20.51
N ALA A 697 -3.80 -14.78 -21.06
CA ALA A 697 -2.79 -13.86 -21.54
C ALA A 697 -3.32 -12.92 -22.63
N ALA A 698 -4.04 -13.44 -23.62
CA ALA A 698 -4.66 -12.65 -24.69
C ALA A 698 -5.69 -11.66 -24.14
N ARG A 699 -6.55 -12.10 -23.17
CA ARG A 699 -7.53 -11.22 -22.54
C ARG A 699 -6.88 -10.11 -21.71
N ALA A 700 -5.78 -10.43 -21.01
CA ALA A 700 -5.00 -9.45 -20.25
C ALA A 700 -4.19 -8.49 -21.15
N GLY A 701 -4.03 -8.78 -22.45
CA GLY A 701 -3.16 -8.02 -23.34
C GLY A 701 -1.68 -8.15 -23.02
N ALA A 702 -1.27 -9.21 -22.32
CA ALA A 702 0.09 -9.42 -21.87
C ALA A 702 1.00 -9.89 -23.00
N ARG A 703 2.28 -9.46 -22.97
CA ARG A 703 3.33 -10.00 -23.82
C ARG A 703 3.79 -11.34 -23.26
N VAL A 704 3.83 -12.37 -24.10
CA VAL A 704 4.24 -13.71 -23.64
C VAL A 704 5.41 -14.27 -24.45
N ASP A 705 6.32 -14.95 -23.76
CA ASP A 705 7.29 -15.87 -24.35
C ASP A 705 6.80 -17.30 -24.09
N ILE A 706 6.48 -18.03 -25.14
CA ILE A 706 5.91 -19.38 -25.05
C ILE A 706 7.02 -20.41 -25.15
N SER A 707 7.18 -21.23 -24.13
CA SER A 707 8.05 -22.38 -24.09
C SER A 707 7.23 -23.64 -23.84
N SER A 708 7.28 -24.61 -24.74
CA SER A 708 6.43 -25.78 -24.64
C SER A 708 7.21 -27.07 -24.95
N ALA A 709 7.04 -28.08 -24.09
CA ALA A 709 7.50 -29.43 -24.35
C ALA A 709 6.46 -30.28 -25.14
N ILE A 710 5.23 -29.76 -25.23
CA ILE A 710 4.14 -30.36 -25.99
C ILE A 710 3.86 -29.53 -27.24
N PRO A 711 3.35 -30.16 -28.34
CA PRO A 711 3.03 -29.41 -29.56
C PRO A 711 1.82 -28.46 -29.31
N LEU A 712 1.93 -27.23 -29.80
CA LEU A 712 0.76 -26.35 -29.92
C LEU A 712 -0.18 -26.83 -31.06
N PRO A 713 -1.49 -26.58 -30.96
CA PRO A 713 -2.40 -26.76 -32.07
C PRO A 713 -1.90 -26.02 -33.33
N ALA A 714 -1.85 -26.72 -34.48
CA ALA A 714 -1.21 -26.18 -35.70
C ALA A 714 -1.86 -24.86 -36.18
N SER A 715 -3.18 -24.73 -36.03
CA SER A 715 -3.91 -23.50 -36.35
C SER A 715 -3.62 -22.36 -35.39
N LEU A 716 -3.40 -22.63 -34.11
CA LEU A 716 -2.98 -21.63 -33.12
C LEU A 716 -1.53 -21.17 -33.41
N LEU A 717 -0.63 -22.09 -33.76
CA LEU A 717 0.74 -21.75 -34.13
C LEU A 717 0.76 -20.88 -35.40
N ALA A 718 -0.09 -21.20 -36.40
CA ALA A 718 -0.26 -20.41 -37.60
C ALA A 718 -0.76 -18.99 -37.26
N LEU A 719 -1.77 -18.86 -36.39
CA LEU A 719 -2.27 -17.58 -35.94
C LEU A 719 -1.18 -16.72 -35.26
N ILE A 720 -0.43 -17.30 -34.33
CA ILE A 720 0.68 -16.61 -33.67
C ILE A 720 1.74 -16.13 -34.69
N SER A 721 2.03 -16.95 -35.70
CA SER A 721 3.05 -16.64 -36.73
C SER A 721 2.66 -15.48 -37.65
N THR A 722 1.38 -15.11 -37.72
CA THR A 722 0.95 -13.94 -38.51
C THR A 722 1.39 -12.61 -37.90
N GLY A 723 1.73 -12.56 -36.60
CA GLY A 723 2.05 -11.34 -35.88
C GLY A 723 0.86 -10.36 -35.70
N ILE A 724 -0.34 -10.72 -36.15
CA ILE A 724 -1.57 -9.89 -36.15
C ILE A 724 -2.48 -10.31 -34.96
N SER A 725 -2.14 -11.42 -34.30
CA SER A 725 -2.94 -11.97 -33.19
C SER A 725 -2.94 -11.02 -31.97
N SER A 726 -4.07 -10.93 -31.30
CA SER A 726 -4.21 -10.29 -29.98
C SER A 726 -3.41 -11.00 -28.90
N LEU A 727 -2.99 -12.24 -29.13
CA LEU A 727 -1.97 -12.91 -28.32
C LEU A 727 -0.60 -12.32 -28.68
N ARG A 728 -0.11 -11.43 -27.84
CA ARG A 728 1.20 -10.75 -28.05
C ARG A 728 2.36 -11.71 -27.74
N ALA A 729 2.50 -12.78 -28.54
CA ALA A 729 3.61 -13.73 -28.42
C ALA A 729 4.89 -13.10 -29.00
N ALA A 730 5.90 -12.94 -28.14
CA ALA A 730 7.22 -12.43 -28.56
C ALA A 730 8.09 -13.55 -29.13
N SER A 731 7.95 -14.76 -28.58
CA SER A 731 8.65 -15.98 -29.06
C SER A 731 7.83 -17.24 -28.80
N VAL A 732 8.06 -18.28 -29.63
CA VAL A 732 7.54 -19.63 -29.42
C VAL A 732 8.69 -20.62 -29.57
N VAL A 733 8.99 -21.37 -28.53
CA VAL A 733 10.09 -22.34 -28.52
C VAL A 733 9.55 -23.69 -28.09
N THR A 734 9.84 -24.74 -28.91
CA THR A 734 9.58 -26.13 -28.50
C THR A 734 10.87 -26.72 -27.91
N GLU A 735 10.83 -27.07 -26.64
CA GLU A 735 12.00 -27.56 -25.91
C GLU A 735 11.61 -28.48 -24.73
N THR A 736 12.52 -29.37 -24.35
CA THR A 736 12.37 -30.25 -23.16
C THR A 736 12.46 -29.47 -21.86
N ASP A 737 12.03 -30.05 -20.74
CA ASP A 737 12.14 -29.43 -19.42
C ASP A 737 13.60 -29.10 -19.06
N ALA A 738 14.55 -29.98 -19.41
CA ALA A 738 15.99 -29.77 -19.15
C ALA A 738 16.56 -28.56 -19.95
N ARG A 739 16.14 -28.39 -21.23
CA ARG A 739 16.55 -27.23 -22.04
C ARG A 739 15.92 -25.92 -21.56
N PHE A 740 14.66 -25.97 -21.17
CA PHE A 740 14.00 -24.81 -20.57
C PHE A 740 14.72 -24.34 -19.30
N THR A 741 15.05 -25.28 -18.39
CA THR A 741 15.80 -24.95 -17.17
C THR A 741 17.15 -24.31 -17.49
N ALA A 742 17.92 -24.89 -18.42
CA ALA A 742 19.20 -24.34 -18.83
C ALA A 742 19.05 -22.90 -19.40
N ARG A 743 18.07 -22.65 -20.27
CA ARG A 743 17.82 -21.33 -20.84
C ARG A 743 17.33 -20.33 -19.77
N THR A 744 16.54 -20.78 -18.80
CA THR A 744 16.06 -19.92 -17.69
C THR A 744 17.22 -19.44 -16.81
N LEU A 745 18.28 -20.23 -16.65
CA LEU A 745 19.51 -19.80 -15.95
C LEU A 745 20.24 -18.65 -16.68
N GLU A 746 20.15 -18.59 -18.00
CA GLU A 746 20.77 -17.52 -18.80
C GLU A 746 19.89 -16.26 -18.87
N VAL A 747 18.58 -16.42 -19.14
CA VAL A 747 17.66 -15.31 -19.46
C VAL A 747 17.05 -14.69 -18.19
N ARG A 748 16.84 -15.50 -17.13
CA ARG A 748 16.22 -15.11 -15.84
C ARG A 748 14.93 -14.28 -16.04
N PRO A 749 13.87 -14.88 -16.61
CA PRO A 749 12.61 -14.18 -16.81
C PRO A 749 11.97 -13.79 -15.47
N ALA A 750 11.58 -12.55 -15.32
CA ALA A 750 11.05 -12.03 -14.06
C ALA A 750 9.77 -12.75 -13.60
N ARG A 751 8.98 -13.34 -14.56
CA ARG A 751 7.73 -14.03 -14.23
C ARG A 751 7.53 -15.25 -15.13
N ILE A 752 7.19 -16.37 -14.51
CA ILE A 752 6.93 -17.64 -15.20
C ILE A 752 5.55 -18.15 -14.79
N ARG A 753 4.64 -18.41 -15.76
CA ARG A 753 3.45 -19.23 -15.57
C ARG A 753 3.77 -20.66 -15.99
N LEU A 754 3.97 -21.55 -15.01
CA LEU A 754 4.37 -22.93 -15.20
C LEU A 754 3.15 -23.86 -15.20
N ILE A 755 2.99 -24.65 -16.23
CA ILE A 755 1.93 -25.64 -16.43
C ILE A 755 2.60 -27.03 -16.42
N ALA A 756 2.30 -27.85 -15.42
CA ALA A 756 2.88 -29.19 -15.27
C ALA A 756 1.88 -30.12 -14.54
N PRO A 757 1.93 -31.43 -14.78
CA PRO A 757 1.09 -32.40 -14.07
C PRO A 757 1.22 -32.33 -12.53
N ASP A 758 2.44 -32.07 -12.06
CA ASP A 758 2.74 -31.71 -10.67
C ASP A 758 3.46 -30.34 -10.68
N GLY A 759 2.65 -29.28 -10.62
CA GLY A 759 3.16 -27.91 -10.68
C GLY A 759 4.05 -27.56 -9.48
N ALA A 760 3.77 -28.12 -8.31
CA ALA A 760 4.56 -27.86 -7.10
C ALA A 760 5.95 -28.48 -7.20
N ALA A 761 6.06 -29.74 -7.64
CA ALA A 761 7.35 -30.41 -7.83
C ALA A 761 8.17 -29.74 -8.93
N ALA A 762 7.53 -29.37 -10.05
CA ALA A 762 8.19 -28.69 -11.16
C ALA A 762 8.70 -27.29 -10.77
N ALA A 763 7.92 -26.53 -9.99
CA ALA A 763 8.35 -25.24 -9.46
C ALA A 763 9.51 -25.37 -8.49
N ARG A 764 9.49 -26.38 -7.60
CA ARG A 764 10.59 -26.66 -6.66
C ARG A 764 11.87 -26.93 -7.43
N ALA A 765 11.85 -27.84 -8.39
CA ALA A 765 13.02 -28.16 -9.20
C ALA A 765 13.58 -26.94 -9.94
N LEU A 766 12.71 -26.05 -10.44
CA LEU A 766 13.13 -24.83 -11.11
C LEU A 766 13.72 -23.80 -10.12
N HIS A 767 13.13 -23.63 -8.95
CA HIS A 767 13.68 -22.78 -7.88
C HIS A 767 15.05 -23.29 -7.40
N GLU A 768 15.22 -24.60 -7.22
CA GLU A 768 16.51 -25.21 -6.86
C GLU A 768 17.55 -24.96 -7.94
N ALA A 769 17.21 -25.13 -9.22
CA ALA A 769 18.09 -24.85 -10.34
C ALA A 769 18.50 -23.37 -10.42
N LEU A 770 17.61 -22.44 -10.06
CA LEU A 770 17.86 -20.99 -10.02
C LEU A 770 18.56 -20.54 -8.74
N ASP A 771 18.95 -21.45 -7.86
CA ASP A 771 19.53 -21.16 -6.53
C ASP A 771 18.65 -20.20 -5.71
N GLY A 772 17.33 -20.35 -5.84
CA GLY A 772 16.35 -19.53 -5.13
C GLY A 772 16.29 -18.08 -5.55
N ASP A 773 16.72 -17.70 -6.77
CA ASP A 773 16.75 -16.33 -7.25
C ASP A 773 15.42 -15.57 -6.94
N PRO A 774 15.45 -14.52 -6.09
CA PRO A 774 14.27 -13.81 -5.67
C PRO A 774 13.65 -12.94 -6.79
N ASP A 775 14.41 -12.63 -7.84
CA ASP A 775 13.96 -11.82 -8.97
C ASP A 775 13.08 -12.64 -9.95
N VAL A 776 12.95 -13.96 -9.76
CA VAL A 776 12.11 -14.84 -10.58
C VAL A 776 10.88 -15.31 -9.81
N ALA A 777 9.69 -14.84 -10.22
CA ALA A 777 8.41 -15.27 -9.66
C ALA A 777 7.82 -16.43 -10.49
N ILE A 778 7.53 -17.58 -9.85
CA ILE A 778 6.96 -18.77 -10.49
C ILE A 778 5.52 -18.98 -10.03
N TRP A 779 4.58 -18.96 -10.97
CA TRP A 779 3.17 -19.23 -10.78
C TRP A 779 2.87 -20.64 -11.29
N SER A 780 2.80 -21.61 -10.38
CA SER A 780 2.66 -23.04 -10.69
C SER A 780 1.34 -23.65 -10.23
N GLY A 781 0.38 -22.83 -9.80
CA GLY A 781 -0.93 -23.30 -9.39
C GLY A 781 -1.64 -24.08 -10.50
N VAL A 782 -2.52 -25.02 -10.12
CA VAL A 782 -3.32 -25.80 -11.04
C VAL A 782 -4.13 -24.86 -11.94
N VAL A 783 -4.20 -25.17 -13.24
CA VAL A 783 -4.94 -24.38 -14.19
C VAL A 783 -6.45 -24.52 -13.96
N THR A 784 -7.14 -23.38 -13.87
CA THR A 784 -8.60 -23.34 -13.62
C THR A 784 -9.33 -22.62 -14.76
N ALA A 785 -10.65 -22.76 -14.79
CA ALA A 785 -11.48 -21.93 -15.65
C ALA A 785 -11.83 -20.57 -15.00
N ALA A 786 -11.39 -20.30 -13.76
CA ALA A 786 -11.67 -19.06 -13.04
C ALA A 786 -10.86 -17.88 -13.58
N GLY A 787 -11.53 -16.88 -14.14
CA GLY A 787 -10.89 -15.68 -14.68
C GLY A 787 -10.15 -14.87 -13.61
N ARG A 788 -10.71 -14.74 -12.40
CA ARG A 788 -10.05 -14.05 -11.28
C ARG A 788 -8.72 -14.68 -10.85
N VAL A 789 -8.52 -15.97 -11.16
CA VAL A 789 -7.29 -16.70 -10.82
C VAL A 789 -6.29 -16.65 -11.97
N GLU A 790 -6.72 -16.96 -13.20
CA GLU A 790 -5.79 -17.12 -14.34
C GLU A 790 -5.36 -15.81 -14.99
N LEU A 791 -6.05 -14.68 -14.73
CA LEU A 791 -5.61 -13.36 -15.22
C LEU A 791 -4.49 -12.75 -14.34
N LEU A 792 -4.45 -13.05 -13.04
CA LEU A 792 -3.47 -12.48 -12.11
C LEU A 792 -2.00 -12.66 -12.51
N PRO A 793 -1.54 -13.83 -13.01
CA PRO A 793 -0.16 -13.98 -13.44
C PRO A 793 0.28 -13.01 -14.55
N PHE A 794 -0.66 -12.49 -15.33
CA PHE A 794 -0.45 -11.62 -16.49
C PHE A 794 -0.60 -10.12 -16.18
N LEU A 795 -0.97 -9.81 -14.96
CA LEU A 795 -1.30 -8.45 -14.52
C LEU A 795 -0.39 -8.01 -13.35
N ARG A 796 -0.18 -6.70 -13.26
CA ARG A 796 0.41 -6.03 -12.09
C ARG A 796 -0.58 -5.01 -11.56
N GLU A 797 -0.82 -5.06 -10.25
CA GLU A 797 -1.62 -4.06 -9.56
C GLU A 797 -0.86 -2.74 -9.45
N GLN A 798 -1.53 -1.62 -9.69
CA GLN A 798 -0.99 -0.28 -9.55
C GLN A 798 -2.02 0.61 -8.84
N ALA A 799 -1.64 1.16 -7.68
CA ALA A 799 -2.46 2.10 -6.95
C ALA A 799 -2.03 3.53 -7.31
N VAL A 800 -2.99 4.37 -7.67
CA VAL A 800 -2.78 5.79 -7.99
C VAL A 800 -3.55 6.62 -6.98
N SER A 801 -2.87 7.55 -6.32
CA SER A 801 -3.48 8.54 -5.45
C SER A 801 -3.15 9.94 -5.92
N LEU A 802 -4.18 10.75 -6.17
CA LEU A 802 -4.05 12.07 -6.75
C LEU A 802 -4.85 13.08 -5.92
N THR A 803 -4.20 14.18 -5.53
CA THR A 803 -4.90 15.32 -4.94
C THR A 803 -5.49 16.19 -6.05
N ALA A 804 -6.83 16.28 -6.09
CA ALA A 804 -7.58 16.99 -7.11
C ALA A 804 -8.09 18.37 -6.60
N HIS A 805 -7.40 18.98 -5.65
CA HIS A 805 -7.68 20.33 -5.17
C HIS A 805 -6.38 21.10 -4.95
N ARG A 806 -6.49 22.43 -4.94
CA ARG A 806 -5.42 23.33 -4.56
C ARG A 806 -5.94 24.24 -3.45
N PHE A 807 -5.35 24.14 -2.24
CA PHE A 807 -5.76 24.91 -1.06
C PHE A 807 -7.28 24.82 -0.74
N GLY A 808 -7.87 23.65 -0.98
CA GLY A 808 -9.31 23.41 -0.80
C GLY A 808 -10.17 23.76 -2.02
N ASN A 809 -9.64 24.44 -3.05
CA ASN A 809 -10.37 24.67 -4.29
C ASN A 809 -10.20 23.45 -5.22
N PRO A 810 -11.30 22.82 -5.68
CA PRO A 810 -11.24 21.72 -6.63
C PRO A 810 -10.49 22.12 -7.91
N TYR A 811 -9.78 21.16 -8.48
CA TYR A 811 -9.06 21.33 -9.75
C TYR A 811 -9.59 20.35 -10.79
N PRO A 812 -10.61 20.75 -11.58
CA PRO A 812 -11.35 19.86 -12.46
C PRO A 812 -10.47 19.11 -13.45
N ALA A 813 -9.43 19.75 -14.00
CA ALA A 813 -8.54 19.14 -14.97
C ALA A 813 -7.84 17.88 -14.46
N LEU A 814 -7.54 17.79 -13.16
CA LEU A 814 -6.99 16.59 -12.52
C LEU A 814 -8.08 15.64 -11.99
N ALA A 815 -9.21 16.21 -11.53
CA ALA A 815 -10.34 15.40 -11.08
C ALA A 815 -10.94 14.54 -12.20
N GLU A 816 -10.95 15.06 -13.44
CA GLU A 816 -11.52 14.41 -14.64
C GLU A 816 -10.48 13.63 -15.45
N LEU A 817 -9.22 13.60 -15.03
CA LEU A 817 -8.15 12.90 -15.76
C LEU A 817 -8.49 11.40 -15.91
N ALA A 818 -8.34 10.85 -17.10
CA ALA A 818 -8.49 9.41 -17.34
C ALA A 818 -7.33 8.65 -16.65
N LEU A 819 -7.64 7.69 -15.76
CA LEU A 819 -6.67 6.95 -14.93
C LEU A 819 -6.67 5.47 -15.24
#